data_afb129d2ff9529fd82ce61ca5613725e
#
_entry.id   afb129d2ff9529fd82ce61ca5613725e
#
_cell.length_a   1.000
_cell.length_b   1.000
_cell.length_c   1.000
_cell.angle_alpha   90.00
_cell.angle_beta   90.00
_cell.angle_gamma   90.00
#
_symmetry.space_group_name_H-M   'P 1'
#
loop_
_entity.id
_entity.type
_entity.pdbx_description
1 polymer ?
#
loop_
_entity_poly.entity_id
_entity_poly.type
_entity_poly.pdbx_seq_one_letter_code
_entity_poly.pdbx_strand_id
1 'polypeptide(L)'
;GPMAGDLRDLKAKLLEARKAEKKPQAVSQKQEPPRTKLTLKKQTPAASSGASAAPKSVDVKPQAQKKNPAEPSKRPAPKGKGTSLKGFSDLRALRNQINAPQEQKDKNEPQKPVASEKKSSRVLVKVGNEVLRNVPPKLELQESLPVSERADEIAEAIKNNQVVIVSGETGSGKTTQLPKIAMMVGRGQKGLIGHTQPRRIAATSIAKRISEEMGAEVGQVAGYKIRFKDELEPGATIKLMTDGILLAETQRDRLLKAYDTIIIDEAHERSLNIDFLLGYLREILPKRPDLKLIITSATIDSERFAKHFEDVNKKPVPIINVSGRLYPVQVRYRPVQDEEENDDRTLMQAIADACDELMGAGSGDILVFLPGEREIREAAEALSPAARKGVEILPLFSRLSIEEQDRIFKTDGRRRIVLATNIAETSLTVPGIRYVVDTGLARVKRYSYRNKVEQLQIEPISQAAAKQRAGRCGRVANGICIRLYDEKDFEKRPEFTDPEILRSSLATVILRMKSLHLTDVREFPFVQAPLQRAITDGYDLLIELNAVKERGGELTPVGKELARLPLDARLARMLQAAAENQALAEVLIIASAISIQDPRERPLDAQDKAAAAHKKFADEKSDFLSLIKLWNWTQDAIANKESNRLLEQKFRQNYLSVKRLREWRDVYRQLKELTQEMGWRLNTAPATYEQLHKALLSGLLGNIGMKDVQADYKTPPYTGARGIKFWPWPGSSLAKKGGKWIMASELVETTRLFARTLANLEPEWIEKVGAHLIKKSWSDPHWEKKAGNVIALEKGTLYGLPVYTERKVDFSRKDPKTSREIFIRRALVEEELESQAPFWQHNVAMINNIREMEHKSRRPDVLVDDSM
;
A
#
# COMPACT_ATOMS: atom_id res chain seq x y z
N GLY A 1 -32.56 -24.60 29.51
CA GLY A 1 -31.69 -23.51 29.86
C GLY A 1 -32.20 -22.18 29.26
N PRO A 2 -32.06 -21.04 29.88
CA PRO A 2 -32.84 -19.83 29.64
C PRO A 2 -32.23 -18.92 28.53
N MET A 3 -31.90 -19.44 27.38
CA MET A 3 -31.44 -18.63 26.25
C MET A 3 -32.31 -18.66 24.99
N ALA A 4 -33.46 -19.32 25.01
CA ALA A 4 -34.37 -19.36 23.85
C ALA A 4 -35.48 -18.30 23.92
N GLY A 5 -35.62 -17.60 25.03
CA GLY A 5 -36.62 -16.54 25.20
C GLY A 5 -36.24 -15.18 24.61
N ASP A 6 -34.96 -14.85 24.71
CA ASP A 6 -34.44 -13.50 24.35
C ASP A 6 -34.42 -13.20 22.82
N LEU A 7 -34.21 -14.20 22.02
CA LEU A 7 -34.18 -14.04 20.55
C LEU A 7 -35.57 -13.91 19.90
N ARG A 8 -36.60 -14.44 20.54
CA ARG A 8 -37.98 -14.27 20.08
C ARG A 8 -38.52 -12.88 20.43
N ASP A 9 -38.16 -12.36 21.59
CA ASP A 9 -38.52 -11.02 22.04
C ASP A 9 -37.84 -9.92 21.22
N LEU A 10 -36.57 -10.13 20.89
CA LEU A 10 -35.82 -9.21 20.01
C LEU A 10 -36.40 -9.17 18.59
N LYS A 11 -36.82 -10.33 18.09
CA LYS A 11 -37.47 -10.42 16.76
C LYS A 11 -38.83 -9.79 16.74
N ALA A 12 -39.61 -9.87 17.81
CA ALA A 12 -40.90 -9.23 17.96
C ALA A 12 -40.76 -7.69 18.01
N LYS A 13 -39.81 -7.19 18.77
CA LYS A 13 -39.54 -5.73 18.87
C LYS A 13 -39.02 -5.15 17.54
N LEU A 14 -38.25 -5.88 16.77
CA LEU A 14 -37.79 -5.47 15.42
C LEU A 14 -38.93 -5.48 14.39
N LEU A 15 -39.90 -6.34 14.54
CA LEU A 15 -41.08 -6.38 13.67
C LEU A 15 -42.09 -5.26 13.99
N GLU A 16 -42.18 -4.85 15.25
CA GLU A 16 -43.02 -3.71 15.66
C GLU A 16 -42.41 -2.39 15.23
N ALA A 17 -41.06 -2.23 15.34
CA ALA A 17 -40.35 -1.07 14.84
C ALA A 17 -40.54 -0.87 13.33
N ARG A 18 -40.49 -1.97 12.55
CA ARG A 18 -40.75 -1.94 11.10
C ARG A 18 -42.19 -1.65 10.72
N LYS A 19 -43.18 -1.91 11.59
CA LYS A 19 -44.56 -1.57 11.36
C LYS A 19 -44.88 -0.11 11.69
N ALA A 20 -44.09 0.50 12.57
CA ALA A 20 -44.23 1.92 12.93
C ALA A 20 -43.71 2.87 11.82
N GLU A 21 -42.78 2.42 11.00
CA GLU A 21 -42.24 3.19 9.87
C GLU A 21 -43.14 3.21 8.61
N LYS A 22 -44.25 2.49 8.58
CA LYS A 22 -45.16 2.37 7.41
C LYS A 22 -46.55 3.02 7.58
N LYS A 23 -46.65 4.13 8.30
CA LYS A 23 -47.86 4.95 8.24
C LYS A 23 -47.55 6.23 7.45
N PRO A 24 -48.27 6.50 6.34
CA PRO A 24 -48.11 7.72 5.60
C PRO A 24 -48.74 8.90 6.32
N GLN A 25 -47.96 9.93 6.57
CA GLN A 25 -48.48 11.23 7.02
C GLN A 25 -49.13 11.97 5.86
N ALA A 26 -50.33 12.43 6.08
CA ALA A 26 -51.12 13.23 5.16
C ALA A 26 -50.46 14.59 4.89
N VAL A 27 -50.32 14.90 3.61
CA VAL A 27 -49.76 16.17 3.12
C VAL A 27 -50.85 17.24 3.24
N SER A 28 -50.61 18.29 4.01
CA SER A 28 -51.38 19.51 3.96
C SER A 28 -50.81 20.45 2.90
N GLN A 29 -51.64 20.82 1.95
CA GLN A 29 -51.35 21.79 0.90
C GLN A 29 -51.04 23.15 1.51
N LYS A 30 -49.93 23.76 1.12
CA LYS A 30 -49.70 25.20 1.19
C LYS A 30 -49.23 25.73 -0.16
N GLN A 31 -49.94 26.79 -0.53
CA GLN A 31 -49.96 27.52 -1.77
C GLN A 31 -48.61 28.07 -2.20
N GLU A 32 -48.34 27.97 -3.49
CA GLU A 32 -47.24 28.65 -4.20
C GLU A 32 -47.55 30.16 -4.35
N PRO A 33 -46.54 31.05 -4.31
CA PRO A 33 -46.64 32.43 -4.80
C PRO A 33 -46.24 32.52 -6.28
N PRO A 34 -46.67 33.55 -7.01
CA PRO A 34 -46.74 33.53 -8.46
C PRO A 34 -45.42 33.84 -9.16
N ARG A 35 -45.22 33.18 -10.27
CA ARG A 35 -44.14 33.34 -11.22
C ARG A 35 -44.22 34.67 -11.99
N THR A 36 -43.24 35.49 -11.90
CA THR A 36 -43.06 36.65 -12.80
C THR A 36 -42.27 36.21 -14.04
N LYS A 37 -42.94 36.41 -15.19
CA LYS A 37 -42.34 36.20 -16.52
C LYS A 37 -41.47 37.40 -16.89
N LEU A 38 -40.23 37.17 -17.16
CA LEU A 38 -39.34 38.13 -17.86
C LEU A 38 -39.18 37.68 -19.32
N THR A 39 -39.68 38.52 -20.20
CA THR A 39 -39.60 38.40 -21.65
C THR A 39 -38.27 38.95 -22.15
N LEU A 40 -37.51 38.09 -22.81
CA LEU A 40 -36.29 38.47 -23.57
C LEU A 40 -36.67 38.86 -25.01
N LYS A 41 -36.40 40.11 -25.37
CA LYS A 41 -36.48 40.59 -26.74
C LYS A 41 -35.26 40.07 -27.55
N LYS A 42 -35.59 39.46 -28.69
CA LYS A 42 -34.65 39.17 -29.77
C LYS A 42 -34.27 40.44 -30.50
N GLN A 43 -32.99 40.62 -30.76
CA GLN A 43 -32.52 41.40 -31.89
C GLN A 43 -31.50 40.56 -32.67
N THR A 44 -31.77 40.38 -33.92
CA THR A 44 -30.88 39.82 -34.96
C THR A 44 -30.65 40.90 -36.05
N PRO A 45 -29.83 40.60 -37.05
CA PRO A 45 -28.58 41.31 -37.30
C PRO A 45 -28.58 41.98 -38.66
N ALA A 46 -27.53 42.70 -38.98
CA ALA A 46 -27.34 43.14 -40.35
C ALA A 46 -25.95 42.69 -40.86
N ALA A 47 -26.03 42.16 -42.04
CA ALA A 47 -24.91 41.67 -42.84
C ALA A 47 -24.22 42.78 -43.62
N SER A 48 -22.91 42.61 -43.88
CA SER A 48 -22.26 43.03 -45.14
C SER A 48 -20.91 42.31 -45.26
N SER A 49 -20.75 41.40 -46.12
CA SER A 49 -20.10 41.35 -47.44
C SER A 49 -18.71 42.01 -47.57
N GLY A 50 -17.74 41.22 -47.97
CA GLY A 50 -16.48 41.69 -48.48
C GLY A 50 -15.49 40.57 -48.74
N ALA A 51 -15.28 40.27 -49.98
CA ALA A 51 -14.58 39.17 -50.60
C ALA A 51 -13.06 39.28 -50.71
N SER A 52 -12.45 38.14 -50.96
CA SER A 52 -11.24 37.88 -51.78
C SER A 52 -9.87 38.08 -51.12
N ALA A 53 -8.96 37.21 -51.16
CA ALA A 53 -8.23 36.47 -52.15
C ALA A 53 -7.01 35.75 -51.50
N ALA A 54 -6.77 34.53 -51.90
CA ALA A 54 -5.48 33.86 -51.67
C ALA A 54 -4.45 34.35 -52.71
N PRO A 55 -3.16 34.24 -52.48
CA PRO A 55 -2.40 33.33 -53.34
C PRO A 55 -1.26 32.54 -52.72
N LYS A 56 -1.16 31.31 -53.25
CA LYS A 56 0.00 30.63 -53.81
C LYS A 56 1.23 30.28 -52.95
N SER A 57 1.37 28.96 -52.91
CA SER A 57 2.55 28.12 -52.65
C SER A 57 3.85 28.56 -53.31
N VAL A 58 4.95 28.37 -52.60
CA VAL A 58 6.26 28.12 -53.25
C VAL A 58 6.96 26.99 -52.47
N ASP A 59 7.20 25.94 -53.20
CA ASP A 59 8.09 24.80 -52.89
C ASP A 59 9.55 25.23 -52.89
N VAL A 60 10.32 24.82 -51.93
CA VAL A 60 11.74 24.54 -52.13
C VAL A 60 12.16 23.33 -51.30
N LYS A 61 12.54 22.27 -51.96
CA LYS A 61 13.26 21.09 -51.46
C LYS A 61 14.77 21.25 -51.74
N PRO A 62 15.62 20.29 -51.38
CA PRO A 62 16.45 20.22 -50.17
C PRO A 62 17.95 20.12 -50.52
N GLN A 63 18.81 20.23 -49.54
CA GLN A 63 20.17 19.64 -49.72
C GLN A 63 20.65 18.99 -48.44
N ALA A 64 21.02 17.73 -48.62
CA ALA A 64 21.65 16.87 -47.66
C ALA A 64 23.14 17.18 -47.50
N GLN A 65 23.63 17.21 -46.30
CA GLN A 65 25.05 16.94 -46.04
C GLN A 65 25.20 15.89 -44.93
N LYS A 66 25.83 14.81 -45.33
CA LYS A 66 26.31 13.70 -44.52
C LYS A 66 27.47 14.15 -43.64
N LYS A 67 27.41 13.83 -42.34
CA LYS A 67 28.63 13.60 -41.55
C LYS A 67 28.37 12.41 -40.61
N ASN A 68 29.26 11.48 -40.67
CA ASN A 68 29.32 10.22 -39.96
C ASN A 68 29.59 10.43 -38.44
N PRO A 69 29.23 9.42 -37.64
CA PRO A 69 29.20 9.50 -36.18
C PRO A 69 30.54 9.10 -35.57
N ALA A 70 30.86 9.78 -34.48
CA ALA A 70 31.90 9.36 -33.55
C ALA A 70 31.32 8.43 -32.49
N GLU A 71 31.96 7.29 -32.28
CA GLU A 71 31.66 6.33 -31.24
C GLU A 71 31.78 6.92 -29.83
N PRO A 72 30.85 6.62 -28.91
CA PRO A 72 31.05 6.96 -27.51
C PRO A 72 31.81 5.85 -26.79
N SER A 73 32.90 6.23 -26.18
CA SER A 73 33.72 5.43 -25.29
C SER A 73 32.91 4.81 -24.17
N LYS A 74 33.08 3.52 -23.99
CA LYS A 74 32.54 2.73 -22.89
C LYS A 74 33.14 3.21 -21.56
N ARG A 75 32.30 3.75 -20.70
CA ARG A 75 32.57 3.82 -19.26
C ARG A 75 31.98 2.58 -18.60
N PRO A 76 32.73 1.91 -17.72
CA PRO A 76 32.22 0.76 -17.01
C PRO A 76 31.19 1.20 -15.98
N ALA A 77 30.09 0.47 -15.95
CA ALA A 77 29.03 0.64 -14.94
C ALA A 77 29.56 0.22 -13.55
N PRO A 78 29.24 0.96 -12.51
CA PRO A 78 29.55 0.52 -11.17
C PRO A 78 28.69 -0.70 -10.81
N LYS A 79 29.32 -1.73 -10.31
CA LYS A 79 28.66 -2.91 -9.75
C LYS A 79 27.85 -2.49 -8.53
N GLY A 80 26.56 -2.27 -8.70
CA GLY A 80 25.62 -2.06 -7.62
C GLY A 80 25.37 -3.36 -6.86
N LYS A 81 25.63 -3.37 -5.58
CA LYS A 81 25.23 -4.44 -4.67
C LYS A 81 23.74 -4.32 -4.42
N GLY A 82 23.01 -5.42 -4.63
CA GLY A 82 21.57 -5.49 -4.57
C GLY A 82 20.98 -5.22 -3.20
N THR A 83 19.89 -4.52 -3.20
CA THR A 83 19.16 -4.11 -2.01
C THR A 83 17.68 -4.42 -2.15
N SER A 84 17.05 -4.93 -1.10
CA SER A 84 15.67 -5.38 -1.09
C SER A 84 14.71 -4.30 -0.56
N LEU A 85 13.66 -3.98 -1.30
CA LEU A 85 12.54 -3.13 -0.90
C LEU A 85 11.43 -3.95 -0.27
N LYS A 86 10.61 -3.34 0.53
CA LYS A 86 9.61 -4.04 1.33
C LYS A 86 8.20 -3.58 0.95
N GLY A 87 7.29 -4.45 0.78
CA GLY A 87 5.87 -4.41 0.47
C GLY A 87 5.10 -3.09 0.22
N PHE A 88 3.83 -3.12 -0.06
CA PHE A 88 3.00 -1.95 -0.44
C PHE A 88 2.88 -0.87 0.64
N SER A 89 2.90 -1.28 1.89
CA SER A 89 3.13 -0.40 3.02
C SER A 89 4.48 0.31 2.89
N ASP A 90 5.42 -0.32 2.20
CA ASP A 90 6.77 0.17 1.99
C ASP A 90 6.92 1.06 0.75
N LEU A 91 6.07 0.94 -0.26
CA LEU A 91 5.99 1.98 -1.29
C LEU A 91 5.46 3.30 -0.71
N ARG A 92 4.62 3.22 0.31
CA ARG A 92 4.18 4.38 1.07
C ARG A 92 5.23 4.84 2.09
N ALA A 93 5.92 3.90 2.72
CA ALA A 93 7.10 4.18 3.55
C ALA A 93 8.26 4.67 2.69
N LEU A 94 8.43 4.10 1.49
CA LEU A 94 9.34 4.59 0.46
C LEU A 94 8.99 6.03 0.06
N ARG A 95 7.70 6.32 -0.12
CA ARG A 95 7.19 7.66 -0.38
C ARG A 95 7.51 8.62 0.77
N ASN A 96 7.37 8.18 2.02
CA ASN A 96 7.72 8.97 3.20
C ASN A 96 9.23 9.09 3.37
N GLN A 97 10.00 8.12 2.88
CA GLN A 97 11.47 8.14 2.88
C GLN A 97 12.08 9.00 1.76
N ILE A 98 11.36 9.12 0.65
CA ILE A 98 11.77 9.94 -0.50
C ILE A 98 11.56 11.44 -0.23
N ASN A 99 10.56 11.76 0.59
CA ASN A 99 10.29 13.14 1.01
C ASN A 99 11.26 13.66 2.09
N ALA A 100 12.22 12.84 2.50
CA ALA A 100 13.30 13.31 3.33
C ALA A 100 14.35 14.06 2.49
N PRO A 101 14.85 15.20 2.98
CA PRO A 101 15.72 16.07 2.21
C PRO A 101 16.99 15.38 1.78
N GLN A 102 17.26 15.43 0.53
CA GLN A 102 18.65 15.41 0.08
C GLN A 102 19.24 16.77 0.43
N GLU A 103 20.19 16.82 1.32
CA GLU A 103 21.04 18.00 1.48
C GLU A 103 21.62 18.34 0.11
N GLN A 104 21.15 19.43 -0.46
CA GLN A 104 21.81 20.08 -1.58
C GLN A 104 23.16 20.56 -1.03
N LYS A 105 24.23 19.83 -1.32
CA LYS A 105 25.57 20.36 -1.15
C LYS A 105 25.71 21.50 -2.13
N ASP A 106 25.75 22.70 -1.61
CA ASP A 106 26.15 23.90 -2.34
C ASP A 106 27.52 23.63 -3.00
N LYS A 107 27.50 23.61 -4.31
CA LYS A 107 28.72 23.62 -5.10
C LYS A 107 29.19 25.06 -5.16
N ASN A 108 30.04 25.46 -4.23
CA ASN A 108 31.03 26.51 -4.45
C ASN A 108 31.92 26.68 -3.22
N GLU A 109 32.91 25.80 -3.11
CA GLU A 109 34.19 26.15 -2.48
C GLU A 109 35.34 25.43 -3.21
N PRO A 110 36.46 26.09 -3.43
CA PRO A 110 37.55 25.49 -4.18
C PRO A 110 38.25 24.41 -3.35
N GLN A 111 38.28 23.21 -3.89
CA GLN A 111 38.96 22.05 -3.30
C GLN A 111 40.47 22.33 -3.20
N LYS A 112 40.99 22.40 -1.98
CA LYS A 112 42.41 22.16 -1.73
C LYS A 112 42.65 20.66 -1.88
N PRO A 113 43.82 20.26 -2.43
CA PRO A 113 44.13 18.86 -2.61
C PRO A 113 44.32 18.20 -1.26
N VAL A 114 43.47 17.29 -0.93
CA VAL A 114 43.62 16.42 0.24
C VAL A 114 44.57 15.31 -0.16
N ALA A 115 45.71 15.27 0.53
CA ALA A 115 46.64 14.17 0.45
C ALA A 115 45.90 12.85 0.74
N SER A 116 46.12 11.87 -0.13
CA SER A 116 45.58 10.53 0.02
C SER A 116 46.23 9.87 1.24
N GLU A 117 45.61 10.00 2.38
CA GLU A 117 45.91 9.12 3.49
C GLU A 117 45.42 7.72 3.14
N LYS A 118 46.39 6.84 2.96
CA LYS A 118 46.19 5.40 2.88
C LYS A 118 45.36 4.99 4.10
N LYS A 119 44.09 4.62 3.91
CA LYS A 119 43.34 3.90 4.92
C LYS A 119 44.14 2.63 5.23
N SER A 120 44.87 2.64 6.34
CA SER A 120 45.47 1.44 6.85
C SER A 120 44.37 0.45 7.15
N SER A 121 44.31 -0.63 6.41
CA SER A 121 43.49 -1.78 6.74
C SER A 121 43.97 -2.29 8.11
N ARG A 122 43.32 -1.85 9.18
CA ARG A 122 43.53 -2.44 10.49
C ARG A 122 43.05 -3.88 10.42
N VAL A 123 43.98 -4.80 10.36
CA VAL A 123 43.69 -6.22 10.45
C VAL A 123 43.08 -6.47 11.83
N LEU A 124 41.91 -6.97 11.90
CA LEU A 124 41.30 -7.42 13.14
C LEU A 124 42.12 -8.59 13.68
N VAL A 125 42.82 -8.35 14.73
CA VAL A 125 43.51 -9.42 15.46
C VAL A 125 42.48 -10.05 16.39
N LYS A 126 42.08 -11.26 16.09
CA LYS A 126 41.27 -12.07 17.00
C LYS A 126 42.21 -12.60 18.10
N VAL A 127 41.94 -12.27 19.33
CA VAL A 127 42.56 -12.86 20.49
C VAL A 127 41.55 -13.82 21.12
N GLY A 128 41.71 -15.10 20.82
CA GLY A 128 40.73 -16.12 21.20
C GLY A 128 39.44 -15.98 20.39
N ASN A 129 38.29 -16.08 21.04
CA ASN A 129 36.96 -15.89 20.43
C ASN A 129 36.45 -14.43 20.48
N GLU A 130 37.27 -13.51 20.99
CA GLU A 130 36.87 -12.10 21.14
C GLU A 130 37.35 -11.26 19.98
N VAL A 131 36.49 -10.37 19.50
CA VAL A 131 36.84 -9.37 18.49
C VAL A 131 37.36 -8.13 19.19
N LEU A 132 38.50 -7.61 18.72
CA LEU A 132 38.98 -6.33 19.22
C LEU A 132 38.03 -5.20 18.86
N ARG A 133 37.49 -4.54 19.88
CA ARG A 133 36.61 -3.40 19.74
C ARG A 133 37.34 -2.09 19.86
N ASN A 134 36.91 -1.10 19.09
CA ASN A 134 37.36 0.27 19.24
C ASN A 134 36.85 0.81 20.59
N VAL A 135 37.74 1.41 21.36
CA VAL A 135 37.40 2.01 22.66
C VAL A 135 36.84 3.40 22.43
N PRO A 136 35.62 3.71 22.90
CA PRO A 136 35.08 5.06 22.79
C PRO A 136 35.90 6.02 23.68
N PRO A 137 36.27 7.22 23.19
CA PRO A 137 36.94 8.22 24.00
C PRO A 137 36.16 8.61 25.26
N LYS A 138 34.85 8.60 25.16
CA LYS A 138 33.93 8.95 26.23
C LYS A 138 32.72 8.01 26.23
N LEU A 139 32.46 7.35 27.35
CA LEU A 139 31.31 6.52 27.54
C LEU A 139 30.56 6.98 28.78
N GLU A 140 29.72 7.99 28.62
CA GLU A 140 28.95 8.60 29.67
C GLU A 140 27.51 8.78 29.25
N LEU A 141 26.57 8.67 30.18
CA LEU A 141 25.17 8.94 29.96
C LEU A 141 24.90 10.45 30.07
N GLN A 142 23.93 10.91 29.32
CA GLN A 142 23.40 12.26 29.51
C GLN A 142 22.48 12.30 30.73
N GLU A 143 22.94 12.87 31.81
CA GLU A 143 22.27 12.89 33.10
C GLU A 143 20.93 13.65 33.08
N SER A 144 20.78 14.58 32.17
CA SER A 144 19.55 15.35 31.99
C SER A 144 18.36 14.54 31.45
N LEU A 145 18.62 13.35 30.88
CA LEU A 145 17.58 12.51 30.28
C LEU A 145 16.91 11.59 31.30
N PRO A 146 15.58 11.41 31.25
CA PRO A 146 14.85 10.57 32.20
C PRO A 146 15.36 9.12 32.29
N VAL A 147 15.82 8.54 31.18
CA VAL A 147 16.33 7.17 31.15
C VAL A 147 17.59 7.02 32.02
N SER A 148 18.40 8.07 32.12
CA SER A 148 19.66 8.04 32.88
C SER A 148 19.43 7.93 34.37
N GLU A 149 18.33 8.42 34.90
CA GLU A 149 17.94 8.26 36.33
C GLU A 149 17.66 6.80 36.69
N ARG A 150 17.22 6.00 35.73
CA ARG A 150 16.91 4.57 35.88
C ARG A 150 17.99 3.66 35.28
N ALA A 151 19.17 4.18 34.94
CA ALA A 151 20.24 3.45 34.30
C ALA A 151 20.73 2.24 35.08
N ASP A 152 20.89 2.37 36.38
CA ASP A 152 21.34 1.26 37.26
C ASP A 152 20.30 0.13 37.29
N GLU A 153 19.05 0.45 37.37
CA GLU A 153 17.93 -0.50 37.33
C GLU A 153 17.89 -1.22 35.98
N ILE A 154 18.06 -0.50 34.89
CA ILE A 154 18.11 -1.06 33.53
C ILE A 154 19.33 -1.98 33.39
N ALA A 155 20.49 -1.56 33.86
CA ALA A 155 21.72 -2.34 33.83
C ALA A 155 21.56 -3.66 34.57
N GLU A 156 21.01 -3.66 35.77
CA GLU A 156 20.71 -4.85 36.55
C GLU A 156 19.70 -5.76 35.81
N ALA A 157 18.66 -5.21 35.25
CA ALA A 157 17.69 -5.96 34.49
C ALA A 157 18.32 -6.67 33.28
N ILE A 158 19.21 -6.01 32.54
CA ILE A 158 19.95 -6.60 31.41
C ILE A 158 20.84 -7.74 31.87
N LYS A 159 21.53 -7.59 33.00
CA LYS A 159 22.38 -8.65 33.55
C LYS A 159 21.60 -9.90 33.94
N ASN A 160 20.43 -9.72 34.54
CA ASN A 160 19.65 -10.78 35.16
C ASN A 160 18.57 -11.39 34.26
N ASN A 161 18.28 -10.81 33.12
CA ASN A 161 17.22 -11.25 32.23
C ASN A 161 17.70 -11.32 30.77
N GLN A 162 17.16 -12.25 30.03
CA GLN A 162 17.41 -12.34 28.58
C GLN A 162 16.60 -11.30 27.82
N VAL A 163 15.39 -11.00 28.29
CA VAL A 163 14.50 -10.00 27.67
C VAL A 163 14.17 -8.92 28.70
N VAL A 164 14.32 -7.68 28.28
CA VAL A 164 14.00 -6.49 29.08
C VAL A 164 13.17 -5.52 28.24
N ILE A 165 12.16 -4.93 28.85
CA ILE A 165 11.34 -3.91 28.22
C ILE A 165 11.59 -2.57 28.90
N VAL A 166 11.92 -1.57 28.12
CA VAL A 166 12.06 -0.17 28.59
C VAL A 166 10.92 0.63 27.97
N SER A 167 10.02 1.05 28.81
CA SER A 167 8.81 1.77 28.44
C SER A 167 8.95 3.24 28.78
N GLY A 168 8.43 4.09 27.94
CA GLY A 168 8.43 5.53 28.19
C GLY A 168 8.11 6.33 26.97
N GLU A 169 7.89 7.62 27.16
CA GLU A 169 7.56 8.53 26.09
C GLU A 169 8.76 8.87 25.19
N THR A 170 8.46 9.34 23.99
CA THR A 170 9.45 9.92 23.08
C THR A 170 10.18 11.09 23.78
N GLY A 171 11.49 11.14 23.65
CA GLY A 171 12.31 12.18 24.30
C GLY A 171 12.80 11.83 25.72
N SER A 172 12.50 10.64 26.22
CA SER A 172 13.06 10.15 27.49
C SER A 172 14.54 9.75 27.41
N GLY A 173 15.09 9.70 26.21
CA GLY A 173 16.49 9.31 25.95
C GLY A 173 16.72 7.82 25.75
N LYS A 174 15.69 7.00 25.70
CA LYS A 174 15.81 5.54 25.49
C LYS A 174 16.65 5.20 24.28
N THR A 175 16.39 5.83 23.19
CA THR A 175 17.01 5.53 21.88
C THR A 175 18.51 5.73 21.89
N THR A 176 19.01 6.81 22.45
CA THR A 176 20.44 7.15 22.45
C THR A 176 21.20 6.56 23.61
N GLN A 177 20.57 6.37 24.76
CA GLN A 177 21.26 5.97 25.99
C GLN A 177 21.25 4.45 26.21
N LEU A 178 20.23 3.71 25.79
CA LEU A 178 20.18 2.26 25.97
C LEU A 178 21.38 1.51 25.37
N PRO A 179 21.85 1.82 24.15
CA PRO A 179 23.07 1.20 23.63
C PRO A 179 24.28 1.42 24.53
N LYS A 180 24.42 2.60 25.11
CA LYS A 180 25.51 2.91 26.05
C LYS A 180 25.38 2.13 27.34
N ILE A 181 24.17 2.04 27.92
CA ILE A 181 23.92 1.23 29.10
C ILE A 181 24.26 -0.24 28.85
N ALA A 182 23.90 -0.77 27.69
CA ALA A 182 24.27 -2.12 27.29
C ALA A 182 25.80 -2.30 27.22
N MET A 183 26.51 -1.34 26.65
CA MET A 183 27.98 -1.37 26.63
C MET A 183 28.57 -1.35 28.04
N MET A 184 28.03 -0.56 28.94
CA MET A 184 28.51 -0.46 30.32
C MET A 184 28.40 -1.78 31.11
N VAL A 185 27.42 -2.62 30.75
CA VAL A 185 27.27 -3.98 31.32
C VAL A 185 28.04 -5.06 30.58
N GLY A 186 28.89 -4.68 29.63
CA GLY A 186 29.77 -5.61 28.91
C GLY A 186 29.14 -6.18 27.63
N ARG A 187 28.01 -5.70 27.18
CA ARG A 187 27.42 -6.11 25.88
C ARG A 187 28.24 -5.51 24.74
N GLY A 188 28.21 -6.17 23.61
CA GLY A 188 28.93 -5.74 22.41
C GLY A 188 30.35 -6.29 22.28
N GLN A 189 30.82 -7.08 23.25
CA GLN A 189 32.20 -7.66 23.23
C GLN A 189 32.27 -8.97 22.46
N LYS A 190 31.27 -9.83 22.60
CA LYS A 190 31.17 -11.13 21.94
C LYS A 190 30.43 -11.09 20.61
N GLY A 191 29.74 -10.04 20.34
CA GLY A 191 28.98 -9.75 19.13
C GLY A 191 28.62 -8.28 19.10
N LEU A 192 27.90 -7.85 18.08
CA LEU A 192 27.42 -6.48 17.96
C LEU A 192 26.21 -6.25 18.86
N ILE A 193 26.01 -4.98 19.24
CA ILE A 193 24.72 -4.48 19.72
C ILE A 193 23.97 -3.99 18.49
N GLY A 194 22.99 -4.76 18.02
CA GLY A 194 22.10 -4.36 16.96
C GLY A 194 20.98 -3.46 17.50
N HIS A 195 20.71 -2.36 16.84
CA HIS A 195 19.69 -1.40 17.25
C HIS A 195 18.80 -1.07 16.04
N THR A 196 17.59 -1.57 16.03
CA THR A 196 16.67 -1.36 14.92
C THR A 196 15.85 -0.09 15.07
N GLN A 197 15.59 0.54 13.94
CA GLN A 197 14.73 1.71 13.81
C GLN A 197 13.71 1.50 12.68
N PRO A 198 12.49 2.01 12.82
CA PRO A 198 11.50 1.90 11.75
C PRO A 198 11.87 2.69 10.48
N ARG A 199 12.71 3.71 10.62
CA ARG A 199 13.02 4.67 9.55
C ARG A 199 14.53 4.84 9.36
N ARG A 200 14.97 4.91 8.10
CA ARG A 200 16.39 5.09 7.75
C ARG A 200 17.03 6.34 8.35
N ILE A 201 16.29 7.46 8.30
CA ILE A 201 16.77 8.74 8.82
C ILE A 201 17.02 8.65 10.33
N ALA A 202 16.14 8.00 11.05
CA ALA A 202 16.34 7.76 12.48
C ALA A 202 17.61 6.96 12.73
N ALA A 203 17.85 5.89 11.99
CA ALA A 203 19.07 5.08 12.15
C ALA A 203 20.36 5.91 11.95
N THR A 204 20.40 6.72 10.91
CA THR A 204 21.58 7.57 10.64
C THR A 204 21.76 8.69 11.65
N SER A 205 20.71 9.39 12.03
CA SER A 205 20.76 10.49 12.97
C SER A 205 21.10 10.03 14.39
N ILE A 206 20.61 8.86 14.79
CA ILE A 206 20.91 8.26 16.09
C ILE A 206 22.37 7.81 16.16
N ALA A 207 22.89 7.18 15.09
CA ALA A 207 24.29 6.82 15.00
C ALA A 207 25.21 8.05 15.13
N LYS A 208 24.87 9.14 14.46
CA LYS A 208 25.59 10.41 14.58
C LYS A 208 25.55 10.94 16.02
N ARG A 209 24.37 10.96 16.62
CA ARG A 209 24.17 11.46 17.98
C ARG A 209 24.96 10.66 19.02
N ILE A 210 24.88 9.33 18.94
CA ILE A 210 25.65 8.46 19.86
C ILE A 210 27.15 8.66 19.66
N SER A 211 27.59 8.76 18.42
CA SER A 211 29.01 9.00 18.09
C SER A 211 29.51 10.35 18.64
N GLU A 212 28.73 11.41 18.48
CA GLU A 212 29.05 12.73 19.04
C GLU A 212 29.17 12.67 20.58
N GLU A 213 28.25 12.00 21.24
CA GLU A 213 28.26 11.85 22.69
C GLU A 213 29.44 11.02 23.19
N MET A 214 29.95 10.11 22.36
CA MET A 214 31.14 9.31 22.68
C MET A 214 32.46 9.98 22.30
N GLY A 215 32.41 11.11 21.59
CA GLY A 215 33.59 11.78 21.06
C GLY A 215 34.29 10.99 19.97
N ALA A 216 33.56 10.13 19.25
CA ALA A 216 34.04 9.30 18.16
C ALA A 216 33.39 9.72 16.84
N GLU A 217 34.04 9.36 15.72
CA GLU A 217 33.40 9.53 14.41
C GLU A 217 32.40 8.42 14.14
N VAL A 218 31.41 8.71 13.28
CA VAL A 218 30.38 7.74 12.88
C VAL A 218 31.06 6.53 12.23
N GLY A 219 30.75 5.35 12.72
CA GLY A 219 31.31 4.09 12.25
C GLY A 219 32.41 3.51 13.13
N GLN A 220 33.08 4.31 13.95
CA GLN A 220 34.15 3.82 14.82
C GLN A 220 33.65 2.94 15.97
N VAL A 221 32.68 3.43 16.72
CA VAL A 221 32.05 2.71 17.85
C VAL A 221 30.58 2.46 17.55
N ALA A 222 29.84 3.47 17.10
CA ALA A 222 28.48 3.38 16.62
C ALA A 222 28.41 3.75 15.14
N GLY A 223 27.91 2.87 14.34
CA GLY A 223 27.68 3.08 12.92
C GLY A 223 26.29 2.62 12.52
N TYR A 224 26.02 2.68 11.23
CA TYR A 224 24.73 2.29 10.70
C TYR A 224 24.86 1.48 9.42
N LYS A 225 23.89 0.62 9.22
CA LYS A 225 23.65 -0.04 7.94
C LYS A 225 22.24 0.24 7.50
N ILE A 226 22.12 1.00 6.45
CA ILE A 226 20.89 1.26 5.74
C ILE A 226 21.02 0.75 4.32
N ARG A 227 19.97 0.79 3.57
CA ARG A 227 19.82 0.15 2.27
C ARG A 227 20.99 0.36 1.27
N PHE A 228 21.51 1.58 1.16
CA PHE A 228 22.54 1.93 0.18
C PHE A 228 23.84 2.38 0.81
N LYS A 229 23.90 2.42 2.13
CA LYS A 229 25.05 2.97 2.82
C LYS A 229 25.36 2.15 4.07
N ASP A 230 26.61 1.81 4.20
CA ASP A 230 27.17 1.10 5.34
C ASP A 230 28.33 1.94 5.90
N GLU A 231 28.14 2.45 7.09
CA GLU A 231 29.18 3.18 7.83
C GLU A 231 29.45 2.51 9.16
N LEU A 232 30.12 1.37 9.10
CA LEU A 232 30.44 0.56 10.25
C LEU A 232 31.84 -0.01 10.10
N GLU A 233 32.79 0.44 10.94
CA GLU A 233 34.12 -0.14 11.00
C GLU A 233 34.08 -1.55 11.63
N PRO A 234 35.03 -2.42 11.29
CA PRO A 234 35.09 -3.76 11.87
C PRO A 234 35.19 -3.81 13.40
N GLY A 235 35.78 -2.80 14.03
CA GLY A 235 35.89 -2.67 15.49
C GLY A 235 34.68 -2.00 16.16
N ALA A 236 33.62 -1.66 15.41
CA ALA A 236 32.43 -1.02 15.95
C ALA A 236 31.62 -1.97 16.85
N THR A 237 30.97 -1.40 17.84
CA THR A 237 30.18 -2.14 18.81
C THR A 237 28.68 -2.03 18.55
N ILE A 238 28.22 -0.84 18.20
CA ILE A 238 26.81 -0.53 17.99
C ILE A 238 26.51 -0.40 16.49
N LYS A 239 25.53 -1.17 16.02
CA LYS A 239 25.04 -1.13 14.65
C LYS A 239 23.59 -0.69 14.61
N LEU A 240 23.34 0.54 14.16
CA LEU A 240 22.03 1.07 13.85
C LEU A 240 21.56 0.56 12.50
N MET A 241 20.33 0.14 12.38
CA MET A 241 19.75 -0.39 11.14
C MET A 241 18.25 -0.27 11.15
N THR A 242 17.66 -0.40 9.98
CA THR A 242 16.20 -0.54 9.89
C THR A 242 15.76 -1.94 10.28
N ASP A 243 14.52 -2.09 10.70
CA ASP A 243 13.92 -3.38 11.05
C ASP A 243 14.09 -4.42 9.93
N GLY A 244 13.97 -3.98 8.69
CA GLY A 244 14.10 -4.86 7.56
C GLY A 244 15.52 -5.29 7.21
N ILE A 245 16.52 -4.53 7.57
CA ILE A 245 17.91 -4.96 7.44
C ILE A 245 18.17 -6.14 8.37
N LEU A 246 17.72 -6.07 9.61
CA LEU A 246 17.86 -7.19 10.55
C LEU A 246 17.07 -8.42 10.08
N LEU A 247 15.85 -8.26 9.57
CA LEU A 247 15.08 -9.35 8.98
C LEU A 247 15.81 -9.99 7.79
N ALA A 248 16.39 -9.19 6.91
CA ALA A 248 17.14 -9.69 5.78
C ALA A 248 18.38 -10.49 6.22
N GLU A 249 19.02 -10.09 7.30
CA GLU A 249 20.18 -10.81 7.87
C GLU A 249 19.82 -12.19 8.40
N THR A 250 18.58 -12.41 8.83
CA THR A 250 18.13 -13.72 9.32
C THR A 250 18.21 -14.81 8.25
N GLN A 251 18.23 -14.48 6.98
CA GLN A 251 18.38 -15.47 5.90
C GLN A 251 19.77 -16.08 5.83
N ARG A 252 20.79 -15.28 6.14
CA ARG A 252 22.20 -15.70 6.12
C ARG A 252 22.70 -16.12 7.50
N ASP A 253 22.19 -15.49 8.52
CA ASP A 253 22.55 -15.70 9.92
C ASP A 253 21.28 -16.01 10.72
N ARG A 254 20.84 -17.26 10.65
CA ARG A 254 19.55 -17.69 11.20
C ARG A 254 19.45 -17.54 12.72
N LEU A 255 20.54 -17.68 13.43
CA LEU A 255 20.59 -17.52 14.88
C LEU A 255 21.09 -16.15 15.31
N LEU A 256 21.26 -15.24 14.36
CA LEU A 256 21.78 -13.88 14.60
C LEU A 256 23.09 -13.88 15.41
N LYS A 257 24.00 -14.76 15.03
CA LYS A 257 25.30 -14.96 15.72
C LYS A 257 26.21 -13.72 15.67
N ALA A 258 25.99 -12.82 14.73
CA ALA A 258 26.70 -11.55 14.65
C ALA A 258 26.43 -10.64 15.86
N TYR A 259 25.35 -10.89 16.59
CA TYR A 259 24.88 -10.05 17.68
C TYR A 259 24.96 -10.79 19.01
N ASP A 260 25.32 -10.08 20.07
CA ASP A 260 25.14 -10.52 21.45
C ASP A 260 23.98 -9.80 22.15
N THR A 261 23.56 -8.68 21.59
CA THR A 261 22.44 -7.89 22.10
C THR A 261 21.68 -7.27 20.93
N ILE A 262 20.37 -7.30 21.00
CA ILE A 262 19.46 -6.67 20.02
C ILE A 262 18.51 -5.75 20.76
N ILE A 263 18.41 -4.52 20.27
CA ILE A 263 17.47 -3.50 20.75
C ILE A 263 16.44 -3.29 19.63
N ILE A 264 15.19 -3.63 19.89
CA ILE A 264 14.06 -3.32 19.01
C ILE A 264 13.44 -2.02 19.52
N ASP A 265 13.73 -0.94 18.85
CA ASP A 265 13.24 0.39 19.24
C ASP A 265 11.88 0.69 18.59
N GLU A 266 11.06 1.48 19.30
CA GLU A 266 9.72 1.87 18.81
C GLU A 266 8.80 0.68 18.49
N ALA A 267 8.87 -0.39 19.28
CA ALA A 267 8.11 -1.62 19.05
C ALA A 267 6.57 -1.40 19.05
N HIS A 268 6.10 -0.37 19.71
CA HIS A 268 4.68 0.01 19.72
C HIS A 268 4.12 0.43 18.36
N GLU A 269 4.96 0.77 17.39
CA GLU A 269 4.52 1.06 16.03
C GLU A 269 3.92 -0.17 15.34
N ARG A 270 4.25 -1.37 15.81
CA ARG A 270 3.65 -2.62 15.36
C ARG A 270 3.54 -2.73 13.84
N SER A 271 4.60 -2.33 13.12
CA SER A 271 4.76 -2.61 11.71
C SER A 271 4.90 -4.12 11.47
N LEU A 272 4.66 -4.58 10.24
CA LEU A 272 4.84 -6.00 9.89
C LEU A 272 6.25 -6.48 10.23
N ASN A 273 7.27 -5.69 9.97
CA ASN A 273 8.66 -6.05 10.26
C ASN A 273 8.93 -6.22 11.74
N ILE A 274 8.38 -5.34 12.57
CA ILE A 274 8.49 -5.46 14.03
C ILE A 274 7.83 -6.74 14.50
N ASP A 275 6.63 -7.04 14.04
CA ASP A 275 5.92 -8.26 14.42
C ASP A 275 6.64 -9.52 13.92
N PHE A 276 7.25 -9.50 12.75
CA PHE A 276 8.13 -10.60 12.28
C PHE A 276 9.36 -10.77 13.16
N LEU A 277 10.03 -9.69 13.51
CA LEU A 277 11.20 -9.74 14.37
C LEU A 277 10.86 -10.28 15.75
N LEU A 278 9.77 -9.82 16.35
CA LEU A 278 9.34 -10.27 17.67
C LEU A 278 8.99 -11.76 17.67
N GLY A 279 8.30 -12.26 16.66
CA GLY A 279 8.02 -13.68 16.50
C GLY A 279 9.28 -14.50 16.24
N TYR A 280 10.16 -14.03 15.38
CA TYR A 280 11.43 -14.68 15.06
C TYR A 280 12.36 -14.76 16.28
N LEU A 281 12.48 -13.69 17.02
CA LEU A 281 13.28 -13.64 18.24
C LEU A 281 12.73 -14.57 19.31
N ARG A 282 11.41 -14.68 19.43
CA ARG A 282 10.82 -15.67 20.34
C ARG A 282 11.24 -17.11 19.99
N GLU A 283 11.38 -17.43 18.70
CA GLU A 283 11.83 -18.77 18.27
C GLU A 283 13.32 -19.00 18.54
N ILE A 284 14.18 -18.00 18.34
CA ILE A 284 15.63 -18.20 18.43
C ILE A 284 16.23 -17.96 19.80
N LEU A 285 15.64 -17.13 20.65
CA LEU A 285 16.19 -16.81 21.97
C LEU A 285 16.41 -18.03 22.88
N PRO A 286 15.53 -19.07 22.91
CA PRO A 286 15.82 -20.28 23.64
C PRO A 286 17.07 -21.02 23.14
N LYS A 287 17.40 -20.88 21.87
CA LYS A 287 18.61 -21.46 21.23
C LYS A 287 19.86 -20.61 21.40
N ARG A 288 19.68 -19.38 21.87
CA ARG A 288 20.71 -18.39 22.09
C ARG A 288 20.61 -17.79 23.51
N PRO A 289 20.93 -18.57 24.58
CA PRO A 289 20.83 -18.05 25.95
C PRO A 289 21.76 -16.84 26.23
N ASP A 290 22.79 -16.67 25.44
CA ASP A 290 23.74 -15.56 25.50
C ASP A 290 23.22 -14.27 24.85
N LEU A 291 22.23 -14.35 23.96
CA LEU A 291 21.64 -13.20 23.27
C LEU A 291 20.65 -12.46 24.19
N LYS A 292 20.86 -11.18 24.34
CA LYS A 292 19.94 -10.29 25.08
C LYS A 292 19.04 -9.53 24.12
N LEU A 293 17.77 -9.39 24.49
CA LEU A 293 16.81 -8.59 23.78
C LEU A 293 16.29 -7.44 24.67
N ILE A 294 16.42 -6.23 24.18
CA ILE A 294 15.87 -5.04 24.81
C ILE A 294 14.79 -4.48 23.88
N ILE A 295 13.58 -4.36 24.38
CA ILE A 295 12.46 -3.80 23.62
C ILE A 295 12.14 -2.43 24.21
N THR A 296 12.12 -1.41 23.35
CA THR A 296 11.61 -0.11 23.76
C THR A 296 10.22 0.11 23.18
N SER A 297 9.36 0.69 23.96
CA SER A 297 7.98 0.93 23.59
C SER A 297 7.47 2.20 24.25
N ALA A 298 6.50 2.85 23.63
CA ALA A 298 5.58 3.69 24.38
C ALA A 298 4.80 2.80 25.37
N THR A 299 4.24 3.41 26.41
CA THR A 299 3.65 2.68 27.54
C THR A 299 2.54 1.68 27.21
N ILE A 300 1.98 1.75 26.01
CA ILE A 300 0.74 1.09 25.61
C ILE A 300 0.86 -0.43 25.50
N ASP A 301 1.91 -0.92 24.86
CA ASP A 301 2.05 -2.35 24.49
C ASP A 301 3.06 -3.11 25.36
N SER A 302 3.60 -2.49 26.38
CA SER A 302 4.70 -3.07 27.16
C SER A 302 4.31 -4.40 27.82
N GLU A 303 3.14 -4.49 28.41
CA GLU A 303 2.65 -5.73 29.04
C GLU A 303 2.42 -6.85 28.03
N ARG A 304 1.95 -6.51 26.85
CA ARG A 304 1.75 -7.47 25.75
C ARG A 304 3.07 -8.08 25.31
N PHE A 305 4.10 -7.28 25.14
CA PHE A 305 5.44 -7.75 24.83
C PHE A 305 6.05 -8.59 25.96
N ALA A 306 5.85 -8.19 27.18
CA ALA A 306 6.30 -8.95 28.35
C ALA A 306 5.66 -10.34 28.37
N LYS A 307 4.35 -10.42 28.14
CA LYS A 307 3.62 -11.68 28.07
C LYS A 307 4.11 -12.56 26.89
N HIS A 308 4.37 -11.95 25.75
CA HIS A 308 4.87 -12.65 24.56
C HIS A 308 6.20 -13.38 24.79
N PHE A 309 7.08 -12.82 25.60
CA PHE A 309 8.40 -13.36 25.92
C PHE A 309 8.52 -14.00 27.31
N GLU A 310 7.44 -14.14 28.05
CA GLU A 310 7.43 -14.65 29.41
C GLU A 310 8.08 -16.04 29.51
N ASP A 311 7.70 -16.98 28.65
CA ASP A 311 8.26 -18.34 28.63
C ASP A 311 9.74 -18.36 28.27
N VAL A 312 10.14 -17.50 27.37
CA VAL A 312 11.53 -17.37 26.89
C VAL A 312 12.44 -16.86 28.01
N ASN A 313 11.98 -15.84 28.75
CA ASN A 313 12.74 -15.26 29.85
C ASN A 313 12.82 -16.16 31.10
N LYS A 314 11.99 -17.20 31.19
CA LYS A 314 11.87 -18.15 32.33
C LYS A 314 11.49 -17.49 33.66
N LYS A 315 11.22 -16.24 33.67
CA LYS A 315 10.72 -15.41 34.77
C LYS A 315 10.00 -14.21 34.17
N PRO A 316 9.19 -13.48 34.95
CA PRO A 316 8.50 -12.32 34.43
C PRO A 316 9.47 -11.35 33.76
N VAL A 317 9.13 -10.88 32.57
CA VAL A 317 9.95 -9.90 31.85
C VAL A 317 9.85 -8.56 32.57
N PRO A 318 10.96 -7.97 32.99
CA PRO A 318 10.93 -6.68 33.67
C PRO A 318 10.51 -5.57 32.69
N ILE A 319 9.61 -4.71 33.14
CA ILE A 319 9.19 -3.50 32.45
C ILE A 319 9.67 -2.31 33.28
N ILE A 320 10.59 -1.54 32.71
CA ILE A 320 11.14 -0.36 33.36
C ILE A 320 10.56 0.88 32.70
N ASN A 321 9.79 1.66 33.46
CA ASN A 321 9.20 2.89 32.92
C ASN A 321 10.14 4.08 33.19
N VAL A 322 10.57 4.73 32.13
CA VAL A 322 11.51 5.86 32.13
C VAL A 322 10.84 7.16 31.71
N SER A 323 9.57 7.32 32.00
CA SER A 323 8.86 8.56 31.71
C SER A 323 9.49 9.76 32.40
N GLY A 324 9.63 10.86 31.67
CA GLY A 324 10.05 12.14 32.20
C GLY A 324 9.01 12.72 33.17
N ARG A 325 9.37 13.82 33.84
CA ARG A 325 8.45 14.56 34.66
C ARG A 325 7.30 15.08 33.81
N LEU A 326 6.10 14.56 34.06
CA LEU A 326 4.86 14.98 33.42
C LEU A 326 4.09 15.90 34.36
N TYR A 327 3.53 16.97 33.80
CA TYR A 327 2.59 17.83 34.49
C TYR A 327 1.17 17.27 34.32
N PRO A 328 0.26 17.55 35.29
CA PRO A 328 -1.13 17.13 35.18
C PRO A 328 -1.80 17.67 33.91
N VAL A 329 -2.61 16.83 33.28
CA VAL A 329 -3.42 17.18 32.10
C VAL A 329 -4.89 17.05 32.48
N GLN A 330 -5.62 18.16 32.41
CA GLN A 330 -7.07 18.16 32.56
C GLN A 330 -7.72 17.76 31.22
N VAL A 331 -8.51 16.69 31.23
CA VAL A 331 -9.30 16.29 30.07
C VAL A 331 -10.70 16.91 30.16
N ARG A 332 -11.11 17.58 29.11
CA ARG A 332 -12.44 18.14 28.94
C ARG A 332 -13.13 17.53 27.74
N TYR A 333 -14.38 17.09 27.95
CA TYR A 333 -15.19 16.54 26.84
C TYR A 333 -16.11 17.63 26.31
N ARG A 334 -15.99 17.91 25.00
CA ARG A 334 -16.79 18.90 24.27
C ARG A 334 -17.30 18.29 22.98
N PRO A 335 -18.38 17.48 23.03
CA PRO A 335 -18.92 16.85 21.82
C PRO A 335 -19.23 17.89 20.74
N VAL A 336 -19.04 17.52 19.48
CA VAL A 336 -19.33 18.37 18.33
C VAL A 336 -20.81 18.77 18.32
N GLN A 337 -21.70 17.79 18.56
CA GLN A 337 -23.13 18.02 18.72
C GLN A 337 -23.51 17.75 20.16
N ASP A 338 -24.10 18.75 20.81
CA ASP A 338 -24.66 18.60 22.14
C ASP A 338 -26.15 18.31 21.99
N GLU A 339 -26.59 17.13 22.44
CA GLU A 339 -27.96 16.70 22.40
C GLU A 339 -28.90 17.63 23.21
N GLU A 340 -28.35 18.32 24.22
CA GLU A 340 -29.10 19.24 25.06
C GLU A 340 -29.31 20.61 24.41
N GLU A 341 -28.40 21.06 23.54
CA GLU A 341 -28.47 22.40 22.92
C GLU A 341 -29.05 22.41 21.51
N ASN A 342 -29.33 21.27 20.92
CA ASN A 342 -29.92 21.13 19.59
C ASN A 342 -29.16 21.90 18.49
N ASP A 343 -27.83 21.87 18.55
CA ASP A 343 -26.97 22.70 17.75
C ASP A 343 -26.37 21.87 16.59
N ASP A 344 -26.65 22.30 15.35
CA ASP A 344 -26.09 21.71 14.13
C ASP A 344 -24.62 22.12 13.89
N ARG A 345 -23.82 22.17 14.97
CA ARG A 345 -22.43 22.57 14.92
C ARG A 345 -21.58 21.58 14.10
N THR A 346 -20.77 22.12 13.20
CA THR A 346 -19.82 21.31 12.42
C THR A 346 -18.56 21.02 13.23
N LEU A 347 -17.79 20.00 12.79
CA LEU A 347 -16.49 19.68 13.40
C LEU A 347 -15.54 20.89 13.38
N MET A 348 -15.52 21.67 12.31
CA MET A 348 -14.64 22.83 12.19
C MET A 348 -15.03 23.96 13.15
N GLN A 349 -16.32 24.16 13.37
CA GLN A 349 -16.81 25.09 14.38
C GLN A 349 -16.45 24.63 15.79
N ALA A 350 -16.57 23.33 16.07
CA ALA A 350 -16.16 22.76 17.35
C ALA A 350 -14.66 22.92 17.61
N ILE A 351 -13.82 22.79 16.60
CA ILE A 351 -12.37 23.05 16.69
C ILE A 351 -12.11 24.52 17.02
N ALA A 352 -12.76 25.43 16.32
CA ALA A 352 -12.63 26.86 16.56
C ALA A 352 -13.06 27.24 17.98
N ASP A 353 -14.20 26.73 18.44
CA ASP A 353 -14.71 26.98 19.81
C ASP A 353 -13.76 26.41 20.87
N ALA A 354 -13.21 25.22 20.65
CA ALA A 354 -12.24 24.61 21.56
C ALA A 354 -10.93 25.40 21.63
N CYS A 355 -10.44 25.89 20.50
CA CYS A 355 -9.27 26.78 20.48
C CYS A 355 -9.53 28.10 21.21
N ASP A 356 -10.70 28.70 21.04
CA ASP A 356 -11.09 29.91 21.76
C ASP A 356 -11.16 29.66 23.29
N GLU A 357 -11.74 28.55 23.73
CA GLU A 357 -11.76 28.14 25.13
C GLU A 357 -10.34 28.02 25.70
N LEU A 358 -9.43 27.37 24.97
CA LEU A 358 -8.04 27.19 25.40
C LEU A 358 -7.24 28.50 25.38
N MET A 359 -7.46 29.37 24.41
CA MET A 359 -6.83 30.69 24.40
C MET A 359 -7.27 31.56 25.58
N GLY A 360 -8.49 31.41 26.03
CA GLY A 360 -9.00 32.05 27.22
C GLY A 360 -8.50 31.43 28.54
N ALA A 361 -8.04 30.18 28.53
CA ALA A 361 -7.58 29.46 29.72
C ALA A 361 -6.14 29.82 30.14
N GLY A 362 -5.33 30.35 29.24
CA GLY A 362 -3.96 30.73 29.54
C GLY A 362 -3.09 30.88 28.28
N SER A 363 -1.83 31.25 28.54
CA SER A 363 -0.81 31.30 27.48
C SER A 363 -0.28 29.92 27.14
N GLY A 364 0.24 29.74 25.97
CA GLY A 364 0.83 28.50 25.43
C GLY A 364 0.24 28.10 24.10
N ASP A 365 0.94 27.21 23.40
CA ASP A 365 0.57 26.75 22.08
C ASP A 365 -0.47 25.63 22.12
N ILE A 366 -1.25 25.54 21.07
CA ILE A 366 -2.33 24.55 20.92
C ILE A 366 -1.96 23.58 19.81
N LEU A 367 -2.08 22.28 20.08
CA LEU A 367 -1.94 21.21 19.09
C LEU A 367 -3.33 20.61 18.83
N VAL A 368 -3.76 20.67 17.57
CA VAL A 368 -5.03 20.09 17.13
C VAL A 368 -4.77 18.83 16.32
N PHE A 369 -5.35 17.71 16.72
CA PHE A 369 -5.26 16.45 16.00
C PHE A 369 -6.43 16.27 15.02
N LEU A 370 -6.11 16.10 13.77
CA LEU A 370 -7.04 16.00 12.64
C LEU A 370 -6.75 14.74 11.81
N PRO A 371 -7.75 14.18 11.12
CA PRO A 371 -7.56 12.93 10.40
C PRO A 371 -6.70 13.05 9.14
N GLY A 372 -6.69 14.18 8.47
CA GLY A 372 -5.94 14.30 7.22
C GLY A 372 -5.72 15.73 6.77
N GLU A 373 -5.04 15.85 5.64
CA GLU A 373 -4.64 17.13 5.05
C GLU A 373 -5.84 18.02 4.68
N ARG A 374 -6.91 17.42 4.17
CA ARG A 374 -8.14 18.15 3.82
C ARG A 374 -8.74 18.83 5.04
N GLU A 375 -8.87 18.07 6.13
CA GLU A 375 -9.43 18.56 7.37
C GLU A 375 -8.53 19.62 8.03
N ILE A 376 -7.21 19.51 7.86
CA ILE A 376 -6.26 20.55 8.28
C ILE A 376 -6.50 21.86 7.54
N ARG A 377 -6.73 21.82 6.24
CA ARG A 377 -7.04 23.02 5.45
C ARG A 377 -8.36 23.64 5.86
N GLU A 378 -9.38 22.83 6.03
CA GLU A 378 -10.70 23.29 6.48
C GLU A 378 -10.62 23.93 7.89
N ALA A 379 -9.85 23.35 8.79
CA ALA A 379 -9.62 23.87 10.13
C ALA A 379 -8.84 25.20 10.10
N ALA A 380 -7.85 25.31 9.23
CA ALA A 380 -7.09 26.55 9.03
C ALA A 380 -8.00 27.70 8.57
N GLU A 381 -8.93 27.43 7.67
CA GLU A 381 -9.94 28.40 7.26
C GLU A 381 -10.86 28.79 8.43
N ALA A 382 -11.34 27.82 9.20
CA ALA A 382 -12.19 28.09 10.37
C ALA A 382 -11.47 28.90 11.46
N LEU A 383 -10.13 28.81 11.52
CA LEU A 383 -9.28 29.55 12.47
C LEU A 383 -8.77 30.89 11.90
N SER A 384 -9.22 31.28 10.72
CA SER A 384 -8.83 32.57 10.10
C SER A 384 -9.04 33.79 11.02
N PRO A 385 -10.13 33.90 11.82
CA PRO A 385 -10.30 35.00 12.77
C PRO A 385 -9.18 35.08 13.82
N ALA A 386 -8.69 33.93 14.30
CA ALA A 386 -7.56 33.89 15.25
C ALA A 386 -6.25 34.31 14.56
N ALA A 387 -6.03 33.89 13.31
CA ALA A 387 -4.87 34.27 12.51
C ALA A 387 -4.79 35.81 12.29
N ARG A 388 -5.93 36.46 12.10
CA ARG A 388 -6.03 37.93 11.98
C ARG A 388 -5.67 38.65 13.29
N LYS A 389 -5.79 37.98 14.42
CA LYS A 389 -5.42 38.51 15.75
C LYS A 389 -3.97 38.20 16.13
N GLY A 390 -3.16 37.70 15.22
CA GLY A 390 -1.73 37.45 15.41
C GLY A 390 -1.37 36.05 15.88
N VAL A 391 -2.32 35.13 15.93
CA VAL A 391 -2.05 33.72 16.19
C VAL A 391 -1.53 33.05 14.94
N GLU A 392 -0.40 32.34 15.03
CA GLU A 392 0.17 31.61 13.92
C GLU A 392 -0.49 30.24 13.76
N ILE A 393 -1.04 29.95 12.57
CA ILE A 393 -1.65 28.67 12.25
C ILE A 393 -0.68 27.87 11.40
N LEU A 394 -0.20 26.74 11.91
CA LEU A 394 0.80 25.89 11.25
C LEU A 394 0.25 24.49 10.99
N PRO A 395 0.29 24.00 9.73
CA PRO A 395 -0.03 22.62 9.43
C PRO A 395 1.16 21.71 9.74
N LEU A 396 0.88 20.46 10.15
CA LEU A 396 1.87 19.42 10.37
C LEU A 396 1.37 18.07 9.88
N PHE A 397 1.86 17.63 8.74
CA PHE A 397 1.61 16.32 8.17
C PHE A 397 2.82 15.79 7.41
N SER A 398 2.88 14.50 7.17
CA SER A 398 4.08 13.83 6.64
C SER A 398 4.55 14.30 5.25
N ARG A 399 3.66 14.94 4.47
CA ARG A 399 3.96 15.41 3.13
C ARG A 399 4.48 16.85 3.05
N LEU A 400 4.56 17.54 4.17
CA LEU A 400 5.13 18.88 4.17
C LEU A 400 6.61 18.85 3.77
N SER A 401 7.05 19.94 3.15
CA SER A 401 8.48 20.18 2.93
C SER A 401 9.21 20.26 4.27
N ILE A 402 10.50 20.05 4.24
CA ILE A 402 11.34 20.12 5.43
C ILE A 402 11.31 21.52 6.03
N GLU A 403 11.37 22.52 5.17
CA GLU A 403 11.33 23.92 5.59
C GLU A 403 10.03 24.22 6.35
N GLU A 404 8.90 23.72 5.87
CA GLU A 404 7.62 23.85 6.53
C GLU A 404 7.55 23.06 7.84
N GLN A 405 8.16 21.87 7.88
CA GLN A 405 8.29 21.08 9.12
C GLN A 405 9.24 21.74 10.13
N ASP A 406 10.36 22.27 9.67
CA ASP A 406 11.34 22.97 10.52
C ASP A 406 10.76 24.21 11.17
N ARG A 407 9.82 24.90 10.52
CA ARG A 407 9.13 26.04 11.06
C ARG A 407 8.40 25.75 12.37
N ILE A 408 7.92 24.53 12.56
CA ILE A 408 7.22 24.08 13.77
C ILE A 408 8.15 24.02 14.97
N PHE A 409 9.45 23.80 14.72
CA PHE A 409 10.47 23.77 15.78
C PHE A 409 11.04 25.15 16.12
N LYS A 410 10.73 26.16 15.33
CA LYS A 410 11.16 27.55 15.55
C LYS A 410 10.04 28.35 16.19
N THR A 411 10.27 28.88 17.37
CA THR A 411 9.33 29.72 18.09
C THR A 411 9.77 31.17 18.03
N ASP A 412 8.90 32.07 17.59
CA ASP A 412 9.16 33.52 17.50
C ASP A 412 8.46 34.32 18.62
N GLY A 413 7.92 33.63 19.63
CA GLY A 413 7.18 34.21 20.73
C GLY A 413 5.69 34.45 20.48
N ARG A 414 5.21 34.30 19.27
CA ARG A 414 3.78 34.32 18.96
C ARG A 414 3.10 33.03 19.39
N ARG A 415 1.84 33.14 19.81
CA ARG A 415 1.01 31.97 20.05
C ARG A 415 0.78 31.21 18.76
N ARG A 416 0.92 29.88 18.83
CA ARG A 416 0.74 28.99 17.69
C ARG A 416 -0.44 28.05 17.91
N ILE A 417 -1.15 27.76 16.81
CA ILE A 417 -2.06 26.63 16.71
C ILE A 417 -1.48 25.70 15.64
N VAL A 418 -1.02 24.52 16.05
CA VAL A 418 -0.46 23.51 15.15
C VAL A 418 -1.56 22.51 14.80
N LEU A 419 -1.90 22.43 13.52
CA LEU A 419 -2.90 21.50 12.99
C LEU A 419 -2.20 20.27 12.47
N ALA A 420 -2.29 19.17 13.18
CA ALA A 420 -1.50 17.97 12.91
C ALA A 420 -2.36 16.74 12.64
N THR A 421 -1.82 15.83 11.85
CA THR A 421 -2.29 14.44 11.79
C THR A 421 -1.69 13.63 12.95
N ASN A 422 -1.94 12.33 12.98
CA ASN A 422 -1.35 11.44 13.98
C ASN A 422 0.19 11.38 13.98
N ILE A 423 0.87 12.04 13.06
CA ILE A 423 2.33 12.20 13.06
C ILE A 423 2.84 12.85 14.36
N ALA A 424 2.09 13.79 14.92
CA ALA A 424 2.42 14.44 16.19
C ALA A 424 2.03 13.61 17.41
N GLU A 425 1.38 12.47 17.24
CA GLU A 425 0.99 11.57 18.33
C GLU A 425 2.19 10.82 18.89
N THR A 426 3.04 10.25 18.03
CA THR A 426 4.20 9.43 18.43
C THR A 426 5.50 9.78 17.71
N SER A 427 5.45 10.16 16.44
CA SER A 427 6.64 10.27 15.59
C SER A 427 7.40 11.58 15.72
N LEU A 428 6.71 12.67 15.99
CA LEU A 428 7.31 13.99 16.17
C LEU A 428 6.84 14.60 17.49
N THR A 429 7.77 15.24 18.18
CA THR A 429 7.48 16.03 19.37
C THR A 429 7.46 17.50 18.99
N VAL A 430 6.29 18.12 19.10
CA VAL A 430 6.13 19.56 18.87
C VAL A 430 6.47 20.31 20.16
N PRO A 431 7.45 21.21 20.14
CA PRO A 431 7.85 21.94 21.34
C PRO A 431 6.82 23.02 21.71
N GLY A 432 6.74 23.32 22.99
CA GLY A 432 5.94 24.44 23.54
C GLY A 432 4.44 24.20 23.61
N ILE A 433 3.97 22.99 23.37
CA ILE A 433 2.55 22.64 23.43
C ILE A 433 2.08 22.57 24.87
N ARG A 434 1.08 23.36 25.21
CA ARG A 434 0.39 23.36 26.48
C ARG A 434 -1.02 22.82 26.41
N TYR A 435 -1.65 22.93 25.26
CA TYR A 435 -3.05 22.55 25.06
C TYR A 435 -3.20 21.62 23.84
N VAL A 436 -4.14 20.69 23.94
CA VAL A 436 -4.48 19.76 22.85
C VAL A 436 -5.97 19.82 22.57
N VAL A 437 -6.31 19.86 21.31
CA VAL A 437 -7.67 19.59 20.82
C VAL A 437 -7.64 18.26 20.06
N ASP A 438 -8.40 17.30 20.56
CA ASP A 438 -8.45 15.96 19.99
C ASP A 438 -9.82 15.72 19.31
N THR A 439 -9.82 15.64 17.98
CA THR A 439 -11.02 15.29 17.23
C THR A 439 -11.46 13.84 17.44
N GLY A 440 -10.58 13.00 17.96
CA GLY A 440 -10.83 11.59 18.17
C GLY A 440 -10.85 10.77 16.89
N LEU A 441 -10.36 11.34 15.79
CA LEU A 441 -10.39 10.75 14.46
C LEU A 441 -8.97 10.56 13.91
N ALA A 442 -8.81 9.50 13.12
CA ALA A 442 -7.61 9.26 12.34
C ALA A 442 -7.98 8.64 10.99
N ARG A 443 -7.15 8.89 10.00
CA ARG A 443 -7.28 8.25 8.71
C ARG A 443 -6.51 6.95 8.72
N VAL A 444 -7.22 5.83 8.52
CA VAL A 444 -6.68 4.48 8.62
C VAL A 444 -6.86 3.75 7.32
N LYS A 445 -5.79 3.10 6.89
CA LYS A 445 -5.82 2.19 5.75
C LYS A 445 -6.24 0.81 6.23
N ARG A 446 -7.37 0.32 5.70
CA ARG A 446 -7.89 -1.00 5.99
C ARG A 446 -8.14 -1.78 4.71
N TYR A 447 -7.87 -3.08 4.75
CA TYR A 447 -8.22 -3.99 3.70
C TYR A 447 -9.63 -4.54 3.92
N SER A 448 -10.49 -4.38 2.91
CA SER A 448 -11.84 -4.96 2.91
C SER A 448 -11.82 -6.36 2.33
N TYR A 449 -12.09 -7.37 3.15
CA TYR A 449 -12.19 -8.77 2.69
C TYR A 449 -13.38 -9.02 1.79
N ARG A 450 -14.44 -8.23 1.95
CA ARG A 450 -15.64 -8.31 1.12
C ARG A 450 -15.37 -7.88 -0.32
N ASN A 451 -14.75 -6.74 -0.49
CA ASN A 451 -14.50 -6.12 -1.79
C ASN A 451 -13.10 -6.39 -2.34
N LYS A 452 -12.24 -7.06 -1.55
CA LYS A 452 -10.85 -7.36 -1.91
C LYS A 452 -10.01 -6.12 -2.24
N VAL A 453 -10.31 -5.00 -1.60
CA VAL A 453 -9.68 -3.70 -1.84
C VAL A 453 -9.20 -3.06 -0.55
N GLU A 454 -8.15 -2.25 -0.65
CA GLU A 454 -7.74 -1.38 0.43
C GLU A 454 -8.60 -0.12 0.46
N GLN A 455 -9.08 0.22 1.66
CA GLN A 455 -9.89 1.41 1.90
C GLN A 455 -9.15 2.36 2.84
N LEU A 456 -9.20 3.63 2.52
CA LEU A 456 -8.70 4.69 3.38
C LEU A 456 -9.88 5.35 4.08
N GLN A 457 -10.08 4.97 5.33
CA GLN A 457 -11.25 5.40 6.11
C GLN A 457 -10.84 6.37 7.22
N ILE A 458 -11.74 7.29 7.53
CA ILE A 458 -11.66 8.09 8.76
C ILE A 458 -12.38 7.33 9.85
N GLU A 459 -11.65 6.96 10.89
CA GLU A 459 -12.14 6.14 11.99
C GLU A 459 -11.91 6.81 13.34
N PRO A 460 -12.75 6.49 14.34
CA PRO A 460 -12.45 6.80 15.74
C PRO A 460 -11.14 6.15 16.17
N ILE A 461 -10.30 6.90 16.87
CA ILE A 461 -9.05 6.39 17.44
C ILE A 461 -9.32 5.53 18.69
N SER A 462 -8.33 4.70 19.05
CA SER A 462 -8.36 3.92 20.29
C SER A 462 -8.24 4.79 21.53
N GLN A 463 -8.60 4.25 22.71
CA GLN A 463 -8.38 4.89 24.00
C GLN A 463 -6.90 5.18 24.23
N ALA A 464 -6.03 4.26 23.86
CA ALA A 464 -4.59 4.41 24.00
C ALA A 464 -4.05 5.57 23.15
N ALA A 465 -4.50 5.69 21.91
CA ALA A 465 -4.17 6.81 21.06
C ALA A 465 -4.66 8.15 21.63
N ALA A 466 -5.88 8.17 22.18
CA ALA A 466 -6.44 9.36 22.84
C ALA A 466 -5.59 9.78 24.06
N LYS A 467 -5.14 8.82 24.86
CA LYS A 467 -4.23 9.09 25.99
C LYS A 467 -2.87 9.63 25.52
N GLN A 468 -2.32 9.10 24.44
CA GLN A 468 -1.09 9.62 23.86
C GLN A 468 -1.25 11.06 23.36
N ARG A 469 -2.34 11.37 22.69
CA ARG A 469 -2.65 12.74 22.25
C ARG A 469 -2.76 13.70 23.42
N ALA A 470 -3.48 13.32 24.46
CA ALA A 470 -3.59 14.11 25.69
C ALA A 470 -2.23 14.32 26.35
N GLY A 471 -1.36 13.32 26.37
CA GLY A 471 -0.02 13.39 26.94
C GLY A 471 0.90 14.41 26.27
N ARG A 472 0.56 14.88 25.08
CA ARG A 472 1.38 15.87 24.36
C ARG A 472 1.37 17.25 25.00
N CYS A 473 0.39 17.60 25.80
CA CYS A 473 0.29 18.92 26.44
C CYS A 473 0.82 18.97 27.90
N GLY A 474 1.17 17.84 28.49
CA GLY A 474 1.66 17.77 29.86
C GLY A 474 3.18 17.84 30.06
N ARG A 475 3.93 18.28 29.05
CA ARG A 475 5.40 18.24 29.07
C ARG A 475 6.06 19.50 29.56
N VAL A 476 5.46 20.65 29.37
CA VAL A 476 6.02 21.97 29.67
C VAL A 476 5.40 22.57 30.94
N ALA A 477 4.10 22.42 31.10
CA ALA A 477 3.30 22.93 32.21
C ALA A 477 2.01 22.12 32.33
N ASN A 478 1.19 22.44 33.35
CA ASN A 478 -0.15 21.86 33.42
C ASN A 478 -0.92 22.12 32.14
N GLY A 479 -1.40 21.04 31.53
CA GLY A 479 -2.07 21.08 30.24
C GLY A 479 -3.58 20.88 30.34
N ILE A 480 -4.25 21.22 29.24
CA ILE A 480 -5.66 20.92 29.01
C ILE A 480 -5.80 20.22 27.68
N CYS A 481 -6.49 19.09 27.69
CA CYS A 481 -6.87 18.39 26.45
C CYS A 481 -8.39 18.44 26.29
N ILE A 482 -8.85 19.07 25.22
CA ILE A 482 -10.27 19.06 24.84
C ILE A 482 -10.50 17.94 23.85
N ARG A 483 -11.35 16.97 24.22
CA ARG A 483 -11.83 15.90 23.35
C ARG A 483 -13.18 16.28 22.76
N LEU A 484 -13.28 16.30 21.43
CA LEU A 484 -14.50 16.70 20.70
C LEU A 484 -15.50 15.54 20.58
N TYR A 485 -15.61 14.75 21.62
CA TYR A 485 -16.56 13.66 21.79
C TYR A 485 -16.89 13.52 23.28
N ASP A 486 -17.91 12.75 23.61
CA ASP A 486 -18.28 12.57 24.99
C ASP A 486 -17.52 11.43 25.69
N GLU A 487 -17.58 11.41 27.02
CA GLU A 487 -16.89 10.40 27.83
C GLU A 487 -17.42 8.98 27.59
N LYS A 488 -18.72 8.84 27.30
CA LYS A 488 -19.32 7.55 26.97
C LYS A 488 -18.80 7.00 25.62
N ASP A 489 -18.57 7.88 24.66
CA ASP A 489 -17.92 7.52 23.40
C ASP A 489 -16.49 7.04 23.65
N PHE A 490 -15.71 7.74 24.46
CA PHE A 490 -14.36 7.31 24.84
C PHE A 490 -14.35 5.90 25.47
N GLU A 491 -15.25 5.62 26.38
CA GLU A 491 -15.34 4.32 27.06
C GLU A 491 -15.69 3.18 26.10
N LYS A 492 -16.44 3.46 25.04
CA LYS A 492 -16.82 2.48 24.00
C LYS A 492 -15.73 2.22 22.97
N ARG A 493 -14.71 3.05 22.89
CA ARG A 493 -13.63 2.91 21.92
C ARG A 493 -12.76 1.70 22.24
N PRO A 494 -12.17 1.04 21.24
CA PRO A 494 -11.18 -0.01 21.47
C PRO A 494 -10.06 0.50 22.36
N GLU A 495 -9.58 -0.34 23.25
CA GLU A 495 -8.50 0.01 24.17
C GLU A 495 -7.19 0.30 23.42
N PHE A 496 -6.88 -0.53 22.41
CA PHE A 496 -5.65 -0.44 21.62
C PHE A 496 -5.94 -0.33 20.14
N THR A 497 -4.98 0.26 19.39
CA THR A 497 -5.01 0.30 17.92
C THR A 497 -4.59 -1.05 17.35
N ASP A 498 -5.28 -1.51 16.29
CA ASP A 498 -4.91 -2.74 15.59
C ASP A 498 -3.52 -2.63 14.96
N PRO A 499 -2.65 -3.62 15.13
CA PRO A 499 -1.38 -3.67 14.43
C PRO A 499 -1.57 -3.83 12.92
N GLU A 500 -0.55 -3.50 12.15
CA GLU A 500 -0.58 -3.56 10.69
C GLU A 500 -0.98 -4.95 10.16
N ILE A 501 -0.53 -6.01 10.81
CA ILE A 501 -0.87 -7.40 10.42
C ILE A 501 -2.38 -7.69 10.44
N LEU A 502 -3.13 -7.05 11.32
CA LEU A 502 -4.59 -7.21 11.40
C LEU A 502 -5.36 -6.30 10.43
N ARG A 503 -4.70 -5.35 9.79
CA ARG A 503 -5.29 -4.38 8.86
C ARG A 503 -4.96 -4.62 7.40
N SER A 504 -3.89 -5.35 7.11
CA SER A 504 -3.32 -5.52 5.77
C SER A 504 -3.81 -6.79 5.09
N SER A 505 -3.73 -6.82 3.76
CA SER A 505 -3.82 -8.06 2.99
C SER A 505 -2.66 -8.99 3.35
N LEU A 506 -2.95 -10.24 3.61
CA LEU A 506 -1.91 -11.20 4.00
C LEU A 506 -1.13 -11.80 2.83
N ALA A 507 -1.48 -11.56 1.59
CA ALA A 507 -0.73 -12.08 0.44
C ALA A 507 0.75 -11.68 0.48
N THR A 508 1.01 -10.40 0.65
CA THR A 508 2.39 -9.87 0.76
C THR A 508 3.09 -10.37 2.01
N VAL A 509 2.37 -10.49 3.12
CA VAL A 509 2.89 -11.06 4.38
C VAL A 509 3.34 -12.50 4.17
N ILE A 510 2.51 -13.33 3.56
CA ILE A 510 2.81 -14.74 3.29
C ILE A 510 4.01 -14.88 2.34
N LEU A 511 4.06 -14.12 1.26
CA LEU A 511 5.22 -14.10 0.35
C LEU A 511 6.51 -13.75 1.10
N ARG A 512 6.46 -12.74 1.94
CA ARG A 512 7.60 -12.31 2.70
C ARG A 512 8.04 -13.36 3.71
N MET A 513 7.12 -13.98 4.42
CA MET A 513 7.44 -15.05 5.35
C MET A 513 8.10 -16.24 4.63
N LYS A 514 7.59 -16.61 3.46
CA LYS A 514 8.18 -17.67 2.64
C LYS A 514 9.58 -17.28 2.11
N SER A 515 9.77 -16.03 1.73
CA SER A 515 11.10 -15.54 1.31
C SER A 515 12.12 -15.55 2.44
N LEU A 516 11.68 -15.34 3.65
CA LEU A 516 12.52 -15.39 4.87
C LEU A 516 12.67 -16.80 5.44
N HIS A 517 12.08 -17.81 4.80
CA HIS A 517 12.06 -19.18 5.28
C HIS A 517 11.55 -19.31 6.71
N LEU A 518 10.57 -18.49 7.07
CA LEU A 518 9.89 -18.58 8.36
C LEU A 518 8.91 -19.76 8.36
N THR A 519 8.48 -20.17 9.54
CA THR A 519 7.43 -21.16 9.69
C THR A 519 6.13 -20.67 9.06
N ASP A 520 5.19 -21.61 8.80
CA ASP A 520 3.89 -21.27 8.23
C ASP A 520 3.21 -20.16 9.05
N VAL A 521 2.49 -19.30 8.37
CA VAL A 521 1.80 -18.14 8.98
C VAL A 521 0.85 -18.55 10.11
N ARG A 522 0.30 -19.76 10.08
CA ARG A 522 -0.59 -20.30 11.12
C ARG A 522 0.15 -20.74 12.38
N GLU A 523 1.40 -21.14 12.26
CA GLU A 523 2.24 -21.67 13.34
C GLU A 523 3.25 -20.63 13.88
N PHE A 524 3.52 -19.58 13.11
CA PHE A 524 4.47 -18.56 13.50
C PHE A 524 3.99 -17.82 14.77
N PRO A 525 4.86 -17.64 15.78
CA PRO A 525 4.48 -17.06 17.06
C PRO A 525 4.35 -15.54 17.00
N PHE A 526 3.34 -15.06 16.32
CA PHE A 526 3.01 -13.64 16.33
C PHE A 526 2.60 -13.14 17.72
N VAL A 527 2.86 -11.88 18.00
CA VAL A 527 2.32 -11.20 19.18
C VAL A 527 0.78 -11.22 19.16
N GLN A 528 0.21 -10.97 17.99
CA GLN A 528 -1.21 -11.19 17.70
C GLN A 528 -1.32 -11.94 16.37
N ALA A 529 -1.92 -13.11 16.41
CA ALA A 529 -2.07 -13.94 15.22
C ALA A 529 -3.08 -13.30 14.24
N PRO A 530 -2.83 -13.36 12.92
CA PRO A 530 -3.81 -12.97 11.94
C PRO A 530 -5.03 -13.90 11.95
N LEU A 531 -6.17 -13.37 11.52
CA LEU A 531 -7.41 -14.14 11.42
C LEU A 531 -7.30 -15.19 10.31
N GLN A 532 -7.90 -16.34 10.52
CA GLN A 532 -7.93 -17.43 9.52
C GLN A 532 -8.51 -16.98 8.18
N ARG A 533 -9.52 -16.12 8.21
CA ARG A 533 -10.13 -15.52 7.02
C ARG A 533 -9.13 -14.66 6.23
N ALA A 534 -8.30 -13.90 6.91
CA ALA A 534 -7.26 -13.09 6.29
C ALA A 534 -6.18 -13.97 5.62
N ILE A 535 -5.80 -15.05 6.25
CA ILE A 535 -4.85 -16.04 5.70
C ILE A 535 -5.41 -16.68 4.42
N THR A 536 -6.65 -17.10 4.46
CA THR A 536 -7.35 -17.68 3.30
C THR A 536 -7.39 -16.68 2.14
N ASP A 537 -7.78 -15.45 2.42
CA ASP A 537 -7.81 -14.37 1.44
C ASP A 537 -6.43 -14.07 0.85
N GLY A 538 -5.40 -14.06 1.68
CA GLY A 538 -4.02 -13.89 1.22
C GLY A 538 -3.57 -15.00 0.26
N TYR A 539 -3.86 -16.25 0.57
CA TYR A 539 -3.58 -17.36 -0.33
C TYR A 539 -4.40 -17.32 -1.62
N ASP A 540 -5.65 -16.91 -1.56
CA ASP A 540 -6.48 -16.75 -2.75
C ASP A 540 -5.89 -15.72 -3.72
N LEU A 541 -5.36 -14.61 -3.21
CA LEU A 541 -4.65 -13.64 -4.04
C LEU A 541 -3.35 -14.23 -4.61
N LEU A 542 -2.60 -15.00 -3.84
CA LEU A 542 -1.39 -15.66 -4.34
C LEU A 542 -1.69 -16.70 -5.43
N ILE A 543 -2.82 -17.40 -5.33
CA ILE A 543 -3.33 -18.26 -6.40
C ILE A 543 -3.65 -17.43 -7.64
N GLU A 544 -4.35 -16.34 -7.50
CA GLU A 544 -4.67 -15.40 -8.60
C GLU A 544 -3.41 -14.94 -9.34
N LEU A 545 -2.34 -14.64 -8.61
CA LEU A 545 -1.05 -14.21 -9.17
C LEU A 545 -0.19 -15.37 -9.67
N ASN A 546 -0.67 -16.58 -9.61
CA ASN A 546 0.08 -17.80 -9.95
C ASN A 546 1.34 -17.99 -9.09
N ALA A 547 1.37 -17.44 -7.91
CA ALA A 547 2.48 -17.54 -6.97
C ALA A 547 2.44 -18.85 -6.15
N VAL A 548 1.25 -19.39 -5.92
CA VAL A 548 1.00 -20.71 -5.36
C VAL A 548 -0.10 -21.40 -6.17
N LYS A 549 -0.16 -22.73 -6.16
CA LYS A 549 -1.21 -23.49 -6.87
C LYS A 549 -2.46 -23.72 -6.03
N GLU A 550 -2.29 -23.79 -4.73
CA GLU A 550 -3.34 -24.12 -3.77
C GLU A 550 -3.13 -23.34 -2.45
N ARG A 551 -4.19 -23.23 -1.67
CA ARG A 551 -4.12 -22.65 -0.32
C ARG A 551 -3.15 -23.44 0.55
N GLY A 552 -2.21 -22.75 1.20
CA GLY A 552 -1.18 -23.36 2.02
C GLY A 552 -0.07 -24.05 1.23
N GLY A 553 -0.08 -23.97 -0.10
CA GLY A 553 0.91 -24.58 -0.99
C GLY A 553 2.26 -23.87 -0.99
N GLU A 554 3.25 -24.56 -1.53
CA GLU A 554 4.59 -24.02 -1.76
C GLU A 554 4.57 -23.01 -2.91
N LEU A 555 5.57 -22.13 -2.92
CA LEU A 555 5.74 -21.14 -3.99
C LEU A 555 6.04 -21.84 -5.33
N THR A 556 5.35 -21.42 -6.36
CA THR A 556 5.69 -21.73 -7.75
C THR A 556 7.00 -21.03 -8.16
N PRO A 557 7.61 -21.34 -9.32
CA PRO A 557 8.72 -20.53 -9.84
C PRO A 557 8.40 -19.04 -9.95
N VAL A 558 7.17 -18.71 -10.36
CA VAL A 558 6.66 -17.32 -10.36
C VAL A 558 6.66 -16.76 -8.93
N GLY A 559 6.13 -17.50 -7.97
CA GLY A 559 6.07 -17.06 -6.58
C GLY A 559 7.45 -16.88 -5.95
N LYS A 560 8.40 -17.75 -6.24
CA LYS A 560 9.79 -17.61 -5.75
C LYS A 560 10.46 -16.34 -6.25
N GLU A 561 10.21 -15.98 -7.49
CA GLU A 561 10.74 -14.75 -8.07
C GLU A 561 10.05 -13.51 -7.47
N LEU A 562 8.72 -13.55 -7.28
CA LEU A 562 7.98 -12.48 -6.61
C LEU A 562 8.45 -12.27 -5.16
N ALA A 563 8.76 -13.33 -4.46
CA ALA A 563 9.23 -13.26 -3.08
C ALA A 563 10.59 -12.54 -2.93
N ARG A 564 11.39 -12.49 -4.00
CA ARG A 564 12.65 -11.73 -4.03
C ARG A 564 12.44 -10.22 -4.18
N LEU A 565 11.27 -9.80 -4.64
CA LEU A 565 10.92 -8.39 -4.81
C LEU A 565 10.22 -7.89 -3.55
N PRO A 566 10.76 -6.86 -2.91
CA PRO A 566 10.17 -6.30 -1.69
C PRO A 566 9.07 -5.29 -2.04
N LEU A 567 8.12 -5.72 -2.84
CA LEU A 567 7.00 -4.96 -3.35
C LEU A 567 5.68 -5.63 -2.98
N ASP A 568 4.60 -4.90 -3.09
CA ASP A 568 3.28 -5.51 -3.11
C ASP A 568 3.22 -6.62 -4.16
N ALA A 569 2.56 -7.70 -3.82
CA ALA A 569 2.50 -8.89 -4.65
C ALA A 569 1.92 -8.61 -6.06
N ARG A 570 0.89 -7.79 -6.17
CA ARG A 570 0.28 -7.42 -7.46
C ARG A 570 1.25 -6.61 -8.32
N LEU A 571 1.91 -5.64 -7.71
CA LEU A 571 2.88 -4.79 -8.40
C LEU A 571 4.09 -5.58 -8.87
N ALA A 572 4.62 -6.44 -8.02
CA ALA A 572 5.70 -7.35 -8.36
C ALA A 572 5.33 -8.25 -9.54
N ARG A 573 4.10 -8.77 -9.56
CA ARG A 573 3.61 -9.60 -10.66
C ARG A 573 3.49 -8.83 -11.98
N MET A 574 2.99 -7.59 -11.94
CA MET A 574 2.94 -6.73 -13.13
C MET A 574 4.32 -6.50 -13.73
N LEU A 575 5.31 -6.18 -12.89
CA LEU A 575 6.69 -5.95 -13.33
C LEU A 575 7.34 -7.22 -13.87
N GLN A 576 7.13 -8.36 -13.23
CA GLN A 576 7.61 -9.65 -13.70
C GLN A 576 7.04 -10.00 -15.08
N ALA A 577 5.73 -9.90 -15.23
CA ALA A 577 5.06 -10.15 -16.51
C ALA A 577 5.48 -9.14 -17.59
N ALA A 578 5.74 -7.90 -17.22
CA ALA A 578 6.23 -6.87 -18.12
C ALA A 578 7.63 -7.19 -18.68
N ALA A 579 8.51 -7.73 -17.84
CA ALA A 579 9.83 -8.19 -18.29
C ALA A 579 9.71 -9.30 -19.34
N GLU A 580 8.77 -10.23 -19.16
CA GLU A 580 8.50 -11.31 -20.10
C GLU A 580 7.78 -10.86 -21.38
N ASN A 581 6.93 -9.84 -21.31
CA ASN A 581 6.10 -9.36 -22.41
C ASN A 581 6.69 -8.16 -23.17
N GLN A 582 7.95 -7.82 -22.97
CA GLN A 582 8.59 -6.68 -23.60
C GLN A 582 7.88 -5.34 -23.35
N ALA A 583 7.43 -5.13 -22.12
CA ALA A 583 6.68 -3.94 -21.69
C ALA A 583 7.22 -3.33 -20.38
N LEU A 584 8.42 -3.71 -19.95
CA LEU A 584 8.98 -3.28 -18.68
C LEU A 584 9.15 -1.76 -18.59
N ALA A 585 9.59 -1.12 -19.67
CA ALA A 585 9.75 0.33 -19.72
C ALA A 585 8.46 1.07 -19.42
N GLU A 586 7.35 0.63 -19.99
CA GLU A 586 6.03 1.23 -19.82
C GLU A 586 5.43 0.89 -18.44
N VAL A 587 5.56 -0.36 -18.01
CA VAL A 587 5.00 -0.79 -16.72
C VAL A 587 5.73 -0.13 -15.54
N LEU A 588 7.01 0.17 -15.65
CA LEU A 588 7.73 0.96 -14.64
C LEU A 588 7.11 2.34 -14.45
N ILE A 589 6.74 3.00 -15.53
CA ILE A 589 6.06 4.30 -15.50
C ILE A 589 4.70 4.17 -14.81
N ILE A 590 3.91 3.18 -15.21
CA ILE A 590 2.57 2.95 -14.68
C ILE A 590 2.61 2.53 -13.22
N ALA A 591 3.45 1.56 -12.88
CA ALA A 591 3.60 1.06 -11.51
C ALA A 591 4.02 2.16 -10.54
N SER A 592 4.94 3.02 -10.94
CA SER A 592 5.32 4.19 -10.14
C SER A 592 4.18 5.20 -10.01
N ALA A 593 3.43 5.43 -11.07
CA ALA A 593 2.29 6.35 -11.06
C ALA A 593 1.16 5.89 -10.12
N ILE A 594 0.78 4.62 -10.18
CA ILE A 594 -0.28 4.08 -9.31
C ILE A 594 0.15 3.92 -7.85
N SER A 595 1.44 4.00 -7.59
CA SER A 595 2.00 3.93 -6.22
C SER A 595 1.99 5.26 -5.48
N ILE A 596 1.73 6.35 -6.18
CA ILE A 596 1.67 7.70 -5.63
C ILE A 596 0.25 8.27 -5.76
N GLN A 597 0.02 9.38 -5.10
CA GLN A 597 -1.20 10.14 -5.33
C GLN A 597 -1.14 10.77 -6.74
N ASP A 598 -2.27 10.78 -7.45
CA ASP A 598 -2.36 11.32 -8.80
C ASP A 598 -1.77 12.74 -8.85
N PRO A 599 -0.78 12.98 -9.70
CA PRO A 599 -0.18 14.32 -9.83
C PRO A 599 -1.11 15.35 -10.47
N ARG A 600 -2.19 14.91 -11.12
CA ARG A 600 -3.20 15.81 -11.70
C ARG A 600 -4.11 16.33 -10.59
N GLU A 601 -4.10 17.63 -10.39
CA GLU A 601 -4.92 18.32 -9.40
C GLU A 601 -6.25 18.77 -10.00
N ARG A 602 -7.31 18.68 -9.23
CA ARG A 602 -8.64 19.18 -9.59
C ARG A 602 -9.17 20.06 -8.46
N PRO A 603 -8.76 21.35 -8.41
CA PRO A 603 -9.25 22.28 -7.42
C PRO A 603 -10.77 22.47 -7.56
N LEU A 604 -11.47 22.56 -6.44
CA LEU A 604 -12.94 22.71 -6.43
C LEU A 604 -13.43 23.96 -7.19
N ASP A 605 -12.65 25.01 -7.18
CA ASP A 605 -12.92 26.30 -7.84
C ASP A 605 -12.52 26.33 -9.34
N ALA A 606 -11.82 25.33 -9.81
CA ALA A 606 -11.27 25.28 -11.16
C ALA A 606 -11.39 23.88 -11.83
N GLN A 607 -12.41 23.12 -11.51
CA GLN A 607 -12.57 21.73 -12.01
C GLN A 607 -12.63 21.66 -13.54
N ASP A 608 -13.38 22.56 -14.18
CA ASP A 608 -13.52 22.58 -15.64
C ASP A 608 -12.22 22.96 -16.34
N LYS A 609 -11.48 23.92 -15.78
CA LYS A 609 -10.17 24.33 -16.31
C LYS A 609 -9.13 23.23 -16.16
N ALA A 610 -9.12 22.54 -15.02
CA ALA A 610 -8.23 21.42 -14.78
C ALA A 610 -8.56 20.26 -15.72
N ALA A 611 -9.82 19.90 -15.88
CA ALA A 611 -10.26 18.86 -16.81
C ALA A 611 -9.85 19.19 -18.25
N ALA A 612 -10.01 20.44 -18.70
CA ALA A 612 -9.59 20.90 -20.02
C ALA A 612 -8.05 20.81 -20.19
N ALA A 613 -7.30 21.18 -19.17
CA ALA A 613 -5.83 21.08 -19.20
C ALA A 613 -5.34 19.61 -19.26
N HIS A 614 -6.02 18.69 -18.59
CA HIS A 614 -5.63 17.29 -18.55
C HIS A 614 -6.08 16.48 -19.78
N LYS A 615 -6.99 17.03 -20.59
CA LYS A 615 -7.52 16.34 -21.78
C LYS A 615 -6.46 15.92 -22.78
N LYS A 616 -5.39 16.70 -22.91
CA LYS A 616 -4.26 16.41 -23.79
C LYS A 616 -3.48 15.13 -23.42
N PHE A 617 -3.56 14.70 -22.16
CA PHE A 617 -2.93 13.49 -21.68
C PHE A 617 -3.84 12.25 -21.78
N ALA A 618 -5.12 12.45 -22.05
CA ALA A 618 -6.09 11.38 -22.06
C ALA A 618 -5.90 10.43 -23.25
N ASP A 619 -6.02 9.13 -22.98
CA ASP A 619 -6.15 8.09 -24.00
C ASP A 619 -7.57 7.51 -23.89
N GLU A 620 -8.23 7.32 -25.02
CA GLU A 620 -9.63 6.88 -25.02
C GLU A 620 -9.85 5.43 -24.62
N LYS A 621 -8.82 4.59 -24.77
CA LYS A 621 -8.89 3.13 -24.54
C LYS A 621 -8.29 2.70 -23.22
N SER A 622 -7.39 3.50 -22.66
CA SER A 622 -6.62 3.11 -21.48
C SER A 622 -6.16 4.31 -20.67
N ASP A 623 -6.59 4.36 -19.42
CA ASP A 623 -6.07 5.33 -18.44
C ASP A 623 -4.60 5.07 -18.10
N PHE A 624 -4.12 3.84 -18.28
CA PHE A 624 -2.69 3.51 -18.12
C PHE A 624 -1.85 4.18 -19.20
N LEU A 625 -2.33 4.19 -20.43
CA LEU A 625 -1.69 4.93 -21.52
C LEU A 625 -1.75 6.45 -21.30
N SER A 626 -2.79 6.94 -20.65
CA SER A 626 -2.87 8.35 -20.22
C SER A 626 -1.74 8.71 -19.26
N LEU A 627 -1.39 7.82 -18.34
CA LEU A 627 -0.25 8.02 -17.44
C LEU A 627 1.09 8.06 -18.17
N ILE A 628 1.26 7.24 -19.20
CA ILE A 628 2.47 7.26 -20.04
C ILE A 628 2.57 8.58 -20.82
N LYS A 629 1.47 9.05 -21.38
CA LYS A 629 1.42 10.35 -22.05
C LYS A 629 1.78 11.49 -21.12
N LEU A 630 1.25 11.48 -19.90
CA LEU A 630 1.57 12.46 -18.88
C LEU A 630 3.05 12.41 -18.49
N TRP A 631 3.60 11.22 -18.28
CA TRP A 631 5.02 11.03 -17.97
C TRP A 631 5.92 11.59 -19.08
N ASN A 632 5.65 11.22 -20.31
CA ASN A 632 6.44 11.68 -21.45
C ASN A 632 6.39 13.20 -21.59
N TRP A 633 5.21 13.79 -21.42
CA TRP A 633 5.06 15.23 -21.46
C TRP A 633 5.86 15.94 -20.36
N THR A 634 5.84 15.40 -19.14
CA THR A 634 6.60 15.96 -18.01
C THR A 634 8.11 15.78 -18.21
N GLN A 635 8.56 14.64 -18.74
CA GLN A 635 9.98 14.43 -19.04
C GLN A 635 10.48 15.36 -20.14
N ASP A 636 9.69 15.59 -21.18
CA ASP A 636 10.01 16.56 -22.24
C ASP A 636 10.08 17.98 -21.68
N ALA A 637 9.14 18.35 -20.81
CA ALA A 637 9.16 19.65 -20.14
C ALA A 637 10.42 19.85 -19.28
N ILE A 638 10.87 18.82 -18.59
CA ILE A 638 12.09 18.86 -17.76
C ILE A 638 13.34 18.96 -18.65
N ALA A 639 13.40 18.20 -19.75
CA ALA A 639 14.53 18.21 -20.67
C ALA A 639 14.70 19.58 -21.37
N ASN A 640 13.59 20.26 -21.67
CA ASN A 640 13.57 21.54 -22.39
C ASN A 640 13.39 22.77 -21.49
N LYS A 641 13.56 22.62 -20.18
CA LYS A 641 13.39 23.72 -19.24
C LYS A 641 14.43 24.82 -19.45
N GLU A 642 13.99 26.06 -19.42
CA GLU A 642 14.87 27.22 -19.37
C GLU A 642 15.34 27.53 -17.94
N SER A 643 14.44 27.35 -16.96
CA SER A 643 14.74 27.47 -15.54
C SER A 643 13.79 26.61 -14.72
N ASN A 644 14.17 26.29 -13.49
CA ASN A 644 13.30 25.55 -12.58
C ASN A 644 12.01 26.31 -12.26
N ARG A 645 12.09 27.64 -12.14
CA ARG A 645 10.94 28.49 -11.89
C ARG A 645 9.90 28.41 -13.00
N LEU A 646 10.33 28.51 -14.27
CA LEU A 646 9.45 28.43 -15.44
C LEU A 646 8.86 27.03 -15.59
N LEU A 647 9.63 25.99 -15.28
CA LEU A 647 9.16 24.60 -15.27
C LEU A 647 8.03 24.40 -14.26
N GLU A 648 8.21 24.86 -13.03
CA GLU A 648 7.19 24.77 -11.98
C GLU A 648 5.93 25.58 -12.35
N GLN A 649 6.10 26.75 -12.96
CA GLN A 649 5.00 27.55 -13.46
C GLN A 649 4.22 26.80 -14.55
N LYS A 650 4.91 26.15 -15.48
CA LYS A 650 4.31 25.32 -16.53
C LYS A 650 3.50 24.17 -15.95
N PHE A 651 4.02 23.48 -14.92
CA PHE A 651 3.29 22.42 -14.25
C PHE A 651 2.04 22.94 -13.55
N ARG A 652 2.13 24.05 -12.82
CA ARG A 652 0.98 24.68 -12.15
C ARG A 652 -0.09 25.16 -13.13
N GLN A 653 0.30 25.71 -14.27
CA GLN A 653 -0.64 26.12 -15.33
C GLN A 653 -1.43 24.95 -15.92
N ASN A 654 -0.86 23.74 -15.86
CA ASN A 654 -1.50 22.50 -16.29
C ASN A 654 -2.15 21.72 -15.14
N TYR A 655 -2.30 22.35 -13.97
CA TYR A 655 -2.90 21.72 -12.78
C TYR A 655 -2.20 20.41 -12.38
N LEU A 656 -0.87 20.44 -12.43
CA LEU A 656 0.00 19.35 -12.01
C LEU A 656 0.72 19.71 -10.71
N SER A 657 0.70 18.80 -9.74
CA SER A 657 1.44 18.98 -8.49
C SER A 657 2.93 18.71 -8.71
N VAL A 658 3.74 19.74 -8.55
CA VAL A 658 5.20 19.64 -8.65
C VAL A 658 5.76 18.61 -7.66
N LYS A 659 5.24 18.60 -6.44
CA LYS A 659 5.64 17.66 -5.39
C LYS A 659 5.36 16.21 -5.77
N ARG A 660 4.15 15.93 -6.27
CA ARG A 660 3.75 14.59 -6.69
C ARG A 660 4.50 14.12 -7.94
N LEU A 661 4.84 15.02 -8.84
CA LEU A 661 5.69 14.69 -9.98
C LEU A 661 7.11 14.29 -9.55
N ARG A 662 7.67 14.95 -8.54
CA ARG A 662 8.95 14.54 -7.95
C ARG A 662 8.86 13.17 -7.29
N GLU A 663 7.82 12.93 -6.49
CA GLU A 663 7.55 11.61 -5.92
C GLU A 663 7.50 10.52 -7.01
N TRP A 664 6.79 10.79 -8.09
CA TRP A 664 6.67 9.86 -9.20
C TRP A 664 8.02 9.49 -9.80
N ARG A 665 8.86 10.48 -10.07
CA ARG A 665 10.21 10.26 -10.59
C ARG A 665 11.08 9.44 -9.63
N ASP A 666 10.97 9.71 -8.34
CA ASP A 666 11.74 9.01 -7.32
C ASP A 666 11.30 7.55 -7.19
N VAL A 667 10.00 7.28 -7.17
CA VAL A 667 9.48 5.91 -7.16
C VAL A 667 9.85 5.16 -8.44
N TYR A 668 9.73 5.82 -9.59
CA TYR A 668 10.15 5.25 -10.88
C TYR A 668 11.62 4.82 -10.85
N ARG A 669 12.50 5.68 -10.37
CA ARG A 669 13.94 5.38 -10.27
C ARG A 669 14.20 4.18 -9.39
N GLN A 670 13.53 4.09 -8.27
CA GLN A 670 13.70 2.99 -7.33
C GLN A 670 13.17 1.66 -7.89
N LEU A 671 12.01 1.66 -8.52
CA LEU A 671 11.49 0.46 -9.18
C LEU A 671 12.40 0.01 -10.32
N LYS A 672 12.95 0.95 -11.07
CA LYS A 672 13.91 0.66 -12.12
C LYS A 672 15.19 -0.01 -11.58
N GLU A 673 15.74 0.49 -10.49
CA GLU A 673 16.90 -0.11 -9.82
C GLU A 673 16.59 -1.53 -9.36
N LEU A 674 15.44 -1.77 -8.76
CA LEU A 674 15.01 -3.12 -8.34
C LEU A 674 14.92 -4.10 -9.50
N THR A 675 14.33 -3.70 -10.60
CA THR A 675 14.20 -4.56 -11.78
C THR A 675 15.55 -4.84 -12.43
N GLN A 676 16.48 -3.90 -12.39
CA GLN A 676 17.85 -4.11 -12.81
C GLN A 676 18.58 -5.11 -11.93
N GLU A 677 18.39 -5.07 -10.63
CA GLU A 677 18.94 -6.06 -9.68
C GLU A 677 18.39 -7.48 -9.94
N MET A 678 17.16 -7.60 -10.40
CA MET A 678 16.56 -8.85 -10.84
C MET A 678 17.13 -9.37 -12.16
N GLY A 679 17.93 -8.58 -12.84
CA GLY A 679 18.47 -8.91 -14.17
C GLY A 679 17.48 -8.69 -15.31
N TRP A 680 16.37 -8.02 -15.05
CA TRP A 680 15.37 -7.74 -16.08
C TRP A 680 15.80 -6.54 -16.93
N ARG A 681 15.56 -6.66 -18.22
CA ARG A 681 15.97 -5.63 -19.20
C ARG A 681 14.78 -4.84 -19.68
N LEU A 682 15.00 -3.53 -19.86
CA LEU A 682 14.04 -2.66 -20.52
C LEU A 682 13.90 -3.07 -22.00
N ASN A 683 12.66 -3.03 -22.48
CA ASN A 683 12.39 -3.20 -23.89
C ASN A 683 12.93 -2.00 -24.69
N THR A 684 13.45 -2.26 -25.86
CA THR A 684 14.00 -1.24 -26.78
C THR A 684 12.93 -0.65 -27.67
N ALA A 685 11.98 -1.48 -28.13
CA ALA A 685 10.83 -1.05 -28.90
C ALA A 685 9.65 -0.71 -27.97
N PRO A 686 8.82 0.30 -28.29
CA PRO A 686 7.60 0.55 -27.54
C PRO A 686 6.70 -0.68 -27.49
N ALA A 687 6.15 -0.98 -26.30
CA ALA A 687 5.22 -2.09 -26.13
C ALA A 687 3.93 -1.84 -26.92
N THR A 688 3.38 -2.89 -27.50
CA THR A 688 2.04 -2.85 -28.08
C THR A 688 0.98 -2.75 -27.00
N TYR A 689 -0.23 -2.32 -27.34
CA TYR A 689 -1.34 -2.30 -26.40
C TYR A 689 -1.55 -3.65 -25.73
N GLU A 690 -1.51 -4.73 -26.52
CA GLU A 690 -1.67 -6.10 -26.03
C GLU A 690 -0.55 -6.51 -25.07
N GLN A 691 0.71 -6.28 -25.41
CA GLN A 691 1.86 -6.59 -24.56
C GLN A 691 1.77 -5.89 -23.21
N LEU A 692 1.49 -4.59 -23.23
CA LEU A 692 1.39 -3.77 -22.03
C LEU A 692 0.23 -4.21 -21.15
N HIS A 693 -0.96 -4.34 -21.72
CA HIS A 693 -2.15 -4.62 -20.93
C HIS A 693 -2.23 -6.08 -20.47
N LYS A 694 -1.64 -7.03 -21.19
CA LYS A 694 -1.44 -8.39 -20.68
C LYS A 694 -0.52 -8.42 -19.46
N ALA A 695 0.56 -7.68 -19.48
CA ALA A 695 1.48 -7.56 -18.35
C ALA A 695 0.77 -6.98 -17.13
N LEU A 696 0.04 -5.88 -17.28
CA LEU A 696 -0.76 -5.28 -16.23
C LEU A 696 -1.84 -6.23 -15.70
N LEU A 697 -2.53 -6.92 -16.62
CA LEU A 697 -3.59 -7.87 -16.28
C LEU A 697 -3.08 -9.01 -15.40
N SER A 698 -1.83 -9.43 -15.52
CA SER A 698 -1.23 -10.47 -14.68
C SER A 698 -1.30 -10.16 -13.19
N GLY A 699 -1.33 -8.89 -12.82
CA GLY A 699 -1.52 -8.41 -11.43
C GLY A 699 -2.95 -7.96 -11.11
N LEU A 700 -3.86 -7.95 -12.08
CA LEU A 700 -5.19 -7.33 -11.97
C LEU A 700 -6.34 -8.27 -12.35
N LEU A 701 -6.13 -9.57 -12.36
CA LEU A 701 -7.16 -10.56 -12.75
C LEU A 701 -8.42 -10.51 -11.87
N GLY A 702 -8.30 -10.09 -10.64
CA GLY A 702 -9.44 -9.87 -9.75
C GLY A 702 -10.20 -8.56 -9.99
N ASN A 703 -9.66 -7.66 -10.79
CA ASN A 703 -10.21 -6.32 -11.06
C ASN A 703 -10.74 -6.18 -12.50
N ILE A 704 -11.15 -7.26 -13.11
CA ILE A 704 -11.79 -7.24 -14.42
C ILE A 704 -13.31 -7.09 -14.29
N GLY A 705 -13.94 -6.61 -15.34
CA GLY A 705 -15.39 -6.51 -15.41
C GLY A 705 -15.92 -6.60 -16.82
N MET A 706 -17.14 -7.08 -16.91
CA MET A 706 -17.92 -7.14 -18.13
C MET A 706 -19.09 -6.17 -18.03
N LYS A 707 -19.30 -5.35 -19.04
CA LYS A 707 -20.37 -4.36 -19.09
C LYS A 707 -21.75 -5.03 -18.95
N ASP A 708 -22.54 -4.55 -18.04
CA ASP A 708 -23.92 -4.99 -17.85
C ASP A 708 -24.85 -4.24 -18.81
N VAL A 709 -25.21 -4.91 -19.90
CA VAL A 709 -26.01 -4.33 -20.99
C VAL A 709 -27.51 -4.32 -20.68
N GLN A 710 -27.96 -5.03 -19.65
CA GLN A 710 -29.36 -5.21 -19.32
C GLN A 710 -29.92 -4.20 -18.31
N ALA A 711 -29.06 -3.38 -17.76
CA ALA A 711 -29.44 -2.42 -16.73
C ALA A 711 -29.92 -1.11 -17.35
N ASP A 712 -31.09 -0.65 -16.90
CA ASP A 712 -31.70 0.65 -17.24
C ASP A 712 -30.95 1.83 -16.57
N TYR A 713 -29.64 1.88 -16.70
CA TYR A 713 -28.85 2.95 -16.14
C TYR A 713 -28.35 3.91 -17.22
N LYS A 714 -28.28 5.19 -16.89
CA LYS A 714 -27.61 6.19 -17.76
C LYS A 714 -26.15 5.88 -17.99
N THR A 715 -25.48 5.33 -16.98
CA THR A 715 -24.15 4.74 -17.04
C THR A 715 -24.27 3.31 -16.54
N PRO A 716 -24.17 2.31 -17.41
CA PRO A 716 -24.30 0.92 -16.99
C PRO A 716 -23.14 0.50 -16.11
N PRO A 717 -23.39 -0.25 -15.03
CA PRO A 717 -22.32 -0.83 -14.23
C PRO A 717 -21.62 -1.94 -15.00
N TYR A 718 -20.42 -2.29 -14.51
CA TYR A 718 -19.72 -3.51 -14.89
C TYR A 718 -19.95 -4.60 -13.84
N THR A 719 -20.18 -5.80 -14.28
CA THR A 719 -20.16 -6.97 -13.41
C THR A 719 -18.72 -7.45 -13.29
N GLY A 720 -18.18 -7.38 -12.09
CA GLY A 720 -16.84 -7.79 -11.77
C GLY A 720 -16.74 -9.22 -11.25
N ALA A 721 -15.55 -9.59 -10.80
CA ALA A 721 -15.26 -10.86 -10.17
C ALA A 721 -16.24 -11.14 -9.02
N ARG A 722 -16.69 -12.39 -8.89
CA ARG A 722 -17.61 -12.85 -7.83
C ARG A 722 -18.97 -12.12 -7.81
N GLY A 723 -19.38 -11.57 -8.94
CA GLY A 723 -20.64 -10.88 -9.09
C GLY A 723 -20.71 -9.46 -8.51
N ILE A 724 -19.60 -8.91 -8.09
CA ILE A 724 -19.51 -7.55 -7.55
C ILE A 724 -19.72 -6.56 -8.69
N LYS A 725 -20.65 -5.59 -8.51
CA LYS A 725 -20.88 -4.52 -9.48
C LYS A 725 -20.05 -3.29 -9.14
N PHE A 726 -19.48 -2.68 -10.16
CA PHE A 726 -18.75 -1.43 -10.02
C PHE A 726 -19.00 -0.50 -11.22
N TRP A 727 -18.72 0.78 -11.00
CA TRP A 727 -18.85 1.82 -12.01
C TRP A 727 -17.51 2.45 -12.33
N PRO A 728 -17.27 2.85 -13.58
CA PRO A 728 -16.11 3.65 -13.91
C PRO A 728 -16.07 4.95 -13.10
N TRP A 729 -14.88 5.31 -12.63
CA TRP A 729 -14.68 6.61 -11.99
C TRP A 729 -15.02 7.74 -12.96
N PRO A 730 -15.76 8.79 -12.54
CA PRO A 730 -16.19 9.85 -13.45
C PRO A 730 -15.07 10.60 -14.18
N GLY A 731 -13.88 10.63 -13.58
CA GLY A 731 -12.68 11.24 -14.18
C GLY A 731 -11.93 10.35 -15.16
N SER A 732 -12.31 9.10 -15.33
CA SER A 732 -11.70 8.19 -16.30
C SER A 732 -12.07 8.55 -17.73
N SER A 733 -11.13 8.38 -18.65
CA SER A 733 -11.39 8.49 -20.09
C SER A 733 -12.44 7.48 -20.59
N LEU A 734 -12.62 6.37 -19.85
CA LEU A 734 -13.55 5.31 -20.17
C LEU A 734 -14.92 5.45 -19.48
N ALA A 735 -15.11 6.52 -18.72
CA ALA A 735 -16.36 6.70 -17.92
C ALA A 735 -17.64 6.61 -18.74
N LYS A 736 -17.62 7.13 -19.97
CA LYS A 736 -18.79 7.15 -20.90
C LYS A 736 -18.66 6.20 -22.07
N LYS A 737 -17.45 5.77 -22.42
CA LYS A 737 -17.15 5.03 -23.67
C LYS A 737 -16.36 3.74 -23.41
N GLY A 738 -16.46 3.18 -22.22
CA GLY A 738 -15.81 1.90 -21.90
C GLY A 738 -16.29 0.75 -22.79
N GLY A 739 -15.38 -0.13 -23.15
CA GLY A 739 -15.67 -1.34 -23.90
C GLY A 739 -16.45 -2.38 -23.09
N LYS A 740 -16.73 -3.51 -23.70
CA LYS A 740 -17.44 -4.62 -23.06
C LYS A 740 -16.65 -5.22 -21.91
N TRP A 741 -15.35 -5.36 -22.06
CA TRP A 741 -14.43 -5.87 -21.05
C TRP A 741 -13.44 -4.79 -20.64
N ILE A 742 -13.26 -4.63 -19.34
CA ILE A 742 -12.29 -3.69 -18.76
C ILE A 742 -11.53 -4.33 -17.62
N MET A 743 -10.36 -3.76 -17.33
CA MET A 743 -9.64 -3.97 -16.08
C MET A 743 -9.43 -2.64 -15.37
N ALA A 744 -9.24 -2.68 -14.08
CA ALA A 744 -8.96 -1.51 -13.25
C ALA A 744 -7.75 -1.73 -12.37
N SER A 745 -7.01 -0.67 -12.08
CA SER A 745 -5.90 -0.73 -11.12
C SER A 745 -6.40 -0.91 -9.69
N GLU A 746 -7.52 -0.29 -9.36
CA GLU A 746 -8.13 -0.39 -8.03
C GLU A 746 -9.64 -0.23 -8.08
N LEU A 747 -10.30 -0.83 -7.09
CA LEU A 747 -11.72 -0.61 -6.80
C LEU A 747 -11.81 0.17 -5.49
N VAL A 748 -12.53 1.28 -5.50
CA VAL A 748 -12.66 2.18 -4.35
C VAL A 748 -14.12 2.35 -4.00
N GLU A 749 -14.48 2.03 -2.76
CA GLU A 749 -15.84 2.23 -2.24
C GLU A 749 -15.97 3.65 -1.65
N THR A 750 -16.88 4.42 -2.23
CA THR A 750 -17.30 5.73 -1.74
C THR A 750 -18.82 5.72 -1.58
N THR A 751 -19.61 6.46 -2.37
CA THR A 751 -21.06 6.33 -2.43
C THR A 751 -21.50 5.02 -3.09
N ARG A 752 -20.67 4.50 -3.99
CA ARG A 752 -20.75 3.18 -4.62
C ARG A 752 -19.34 2.70 -4.93
N LEU A 753 -19.19 1.47 -5.40
CA LEU A 753 -17.90 0.93 -5.77
C LEU A 753 -17.46 1.48 -7.13
N PHE A 754 -16.39 2.27 -7.14
CA PHE A 754 -15.81 2.83 -8.35
C PHE A 754 -14.51 2.12 -8.73
N ALA A 755 -14.32 1.95 -10.04
CA ALA A 755 -13.07 1.49 -10.61
C ALA A 755 -12.23 2.68 -11.10
N ARG A 756 -10.98 2.71 -10.69
CA ARG A 756 -10.02 3.75 -11.09
C ARG A 756 -8.93 3.17 -11.99
N THR A 757 -8.47 4.00 -12.91
CA THR A 757 -7.41 3.65 -13.87
C THR A 757 -7.82 2.42 -14.67
N LEU A 758 -8.67 2.65 -15.65
CA LEU A 758 -9.33 1.62 -16.44
C LEU A 758 -8.65 1.43 -17.79
N ALA A 759 -8.73 0.23 -18.31
CA ALA A 759 -8.37 -0.06 -19.70
C ALA A 759 -9.32 -1.07 -20.31
N ASN A 760 -9.59 -0.91 -21.61
CA ASN A 760 -10.30 -1.90 -22.39
C ASN A 760 -9.47 -3.17 -22.54
N LEU A 761 -10.11 -4.32 -22.45
CA LEU A 761 -9.53 -5.64 -22.62
C LEU A 761 -10.22 -6.43 -23.72
N GLU A 762 -9.48 -7.40 -24.27
CA GLU A 762 -10.04 -8.48 -25.06
C GLU A 762 -10.17 -9.76 -24.20
N PRO A 763 -11.28 -10.49 -24.30
CA PRO A 763 -11.47 -11.71 -23.49
C PRO A 763 -10.44 -12.80 -23.75
N GLU A 764 -9.83 -12.85 -24.92
CA GLU A 764 -8.74 -13.76 -25.26
C GLU A 764 -7.51 -13.52 -24.36
N TRP A 765 -7.24 -12.29 -24.00
CA TRP A 765 -6.14 -11.94 -23.09
C TRP A 765 -6.42 -12.42 -21.68
N ILE A 766 -7.66 -12.31 -21.24
CA ILE A 766 -8.10 -12.81 -19.93
C ILE A 766 -7.94 -14.33 -19.86
N GLU A 767 -8.35 -15.02 -20.90
CA GLU A 767 -8.18 -16.46 -21.01
C GLU A 767 -6.71 -16.88 -20.92
N LYS A 768 -5.84 -16.20 -21.64
CA LYS A 768 -4.41 -16.52 -21.71
C LYS A 768 -3.69 -16.21 -20.39
N VAL A 769 -3.88 -15.03 -19.86
CA VAL A 769 -3.23 -14.57 -18.63
C VAL A 769 -3.81 -15.26 -17.39
N GLY A 770 -5.12 -15.46 -17.38
CA GLY A 770 -5.86 -16.08 -16.27
C GLY A 770 -6.16 -17.56 -16.45
N ALA A 771 -5.43 -18.26 -17.31
CA ALA A 771 -5.67 -19.67 -17.62
C ALA A 771 -5.74 -20.57 -16.38
N HIS A 772 -4.92 -20.31 -15.38
CA HIS A 772 -4.90 -21.04 -14.12
C HIS A 772 -6.15 -20.83 -13.23
N LEU A 773 -6.97 -19.80 -13.54
CA LEU A 773 -8.20 -19.48 -12.82
C LEU A 773 -9.47 -19.88 -13.57
N ILE A 774 -9.35 -20.23 -14.85
CA ILE A 774 -10.49 -20.57 -15.69
C ILE A 774 -11.12 -21.86 -15.21
N LYS A 775 -12.39 -21.81 -14.88
CA LYS A 775 -13.23 -22.98 -14.63
C LYS A 775 -13.98 -23.35 -15.91
N LYS A 776 -13.76 -24.57 -16.35
CA LYS A 776 -14.38 -25.09 -17.56
C LYS A 776 -15.61 -25.90 -17.24
N SER A 777 -16.64 -25.76 -18.06
CA SER A 777 -17.84 -26.58 -18.04
C SER A 777 -18.24 -26.96 -19.47
N TRP A 778 -18.85 -28.12 -19.63
CA TRP A 778 -19.21 -28.65 -20.93
C TRP A 778 -20.68 -28.93 -20.99
N SER A 779 -21.29 -28.64 -22.14
CA SER A 779 -22.70 -28.90 -22.41
C SER A 779 -22.88 -29.45 -23.80
N ASP A 780 -24.06 -29.99 -24.05
CA ASP A 780 -24.49 -30.49 -25.35
C ASP A 780 -23.47 -31.42 -26.05
N PRO A 781 -23.01 -32.50 -25.38
CA PRO A 781 -22.14 -33.45 -26.06
C PRO A 781 -22.90 -34.15 -27.21
N HIS A 782 -22.32 -34.10 -28.40
CA HIS A 782 -22.93 -34.67 -29.60
C HIS A 782 -21.86 -35.18 -30.59
N TRP A 783 -22.26 -36.06 -31.47
CA TRP A 783 -21.42 -36.52 -32.55
C TRP A 783 -21.39 -35.49 -33.67
N GLU A 784 -20.21 -35.10 -34.09
CA GLU A 784 -20.03 -34.22 -35.22
C GLU A 784 -19.38 -34.98 -36.41
N LYS A 785 -20.18 -35.23 -37.45
CA LYS A 785 -19.80 -36.08 -38.57
C LYS A 785 -18.55 -35.57 -39.30
N LYS A 786 -18.46 -34.24 -39.51
CA LYS A 786 -17.31 -33.63 -40.19
C LYS A 786 -16.02 -33.72 -39.36
N ALA A 787 -16.09 -33.56 -38.05
CA ALA A 787 -14.94 -33.65 -37.16
C ALA A 787 -14.56 -35.11 -36.86
N GLY A 788 -15.49 -36.06 -37.05
CA GLY A 788 -15.30 -37.46 -36.79
C GLY A 788 -15.06 -37.79 -35.31
N ASN A 789 -15.59 -36.99 -34.42
CA ASN A 789 -15.45 -37.16 -32.98
C ASN A 789 -16.68 -36.60 -32.21
N VAL A 790 -16.72 -36.89 -30.92
CA VAL A 790 -17.74 -36.35 -30.03
C VAL A 790 -17.30 -34.93 -29.60
N ILE A 791 -18.09 -33.95 -29.89
CA ILE A 791 -17.89 -32.54 -29.60
C ILE A 791 -18.83 -32.13 -28.48
N ALA A 792 -18.33 -31.31 -27.57
CA ALA A 792 -19.13 -30.58 -26.58
C ALA A 792 -18.88 -29.08 -26.68
N LEU A 793 -19.82 -28.31 -26.16
CA LEU A 793 -19.65 -26.87 -26.04
C LEU A 793 -19.00 -26.54 -24.70
N GLU A 794 -17.80 -25.99 -24.76
CA GLU A 794 -17.04 -25.58 -23.60
C GLU A 794 -17.32 -24.12 -23.26
N LYS A 795 -17.60 -23.87 -21.98
CA LYS A 795 -17.70 -22.55 -21.36
C LYS A 795 -16.57 -22.38 -20.36
N GLY A 796 -15.82 -21.31 -20.46
CA GLY A 796 -14.78 -20.94 -19.49
C GLY A 796 -15.19 -19.71 -18.70
N THR A 797 -15.16 -19.81 -17.37
CA THR A 797 -15.45 -18.70 -16.47
C THR A 797 -14.25 -18.35 -15.61
N LEU A 798 -14.06 -17.06 -15.33
CA LEU A 798 -13.08 -16.56 -14.40
C LEU A 798 -13.82 -15.77 -13.32
N TYR A 799 -13.76 -16.24 -12.07
CA TYR A 799 -14.54 -15.67 -10.95
C TYR A 799 -16.02 -15.46 -11.29
N GLY A 800 -16.62 -16.39 -12.03
CA GLY A 800 -18.02 -16.32 -12.46
C GLY A 800 -18.28 -15.53 -13.73
N LEU A 801 -17.28 -14.83 -14.27
CA LEU A 801 -17.43 -14.10 -15.52
C LEU A 801 -17.23 -15.02 -16.72
N PRO A 802 -18.18 -15.07 -17.69
CA PRO A 802 -18.07 -15.92 -18.86
C PRO A 802 -17.07 -15.32 -19.86
N VAL A 803 -15.85 -15.77 -19.81
CA VAL A 803 -14.77 -15.29 -20.70
C VAL A 803 -14.97 -15.77 -22.12
N TYR A 804 -15.39 -17.00 -22.26
CA TYR A 804 -15.84 -17.56 -23.53
C TYR A 804 -16.99 -18.56 -23.29
N THR A 805 -17.84 -18.72 -24.30
CA THR A 805 -18.98 -19.64 -24.29
C THR A 805 -19.05 -20.39 -25.62
N GLU A 806 -19.74 -21.54 -25.62
CA GLU A 806 -20.04 -22.26 -26.85
C GLU A 806 -18.83 -22.62 -27.74
N ARG A 807 -17.68 -22.84 -27.11
CA ARG A 807 -16.50 -23.29 -27.85
C ARG A 807 -16.59 -24.80 -28.11
N LYS A 808 -16.54 -25.19 -29.35
CA LYS A 808 -16.50 -26.60 -29.76
C LYS A 808 -15.17 -27.23 -29.37
N VAL A 809 -15.21 -28.30 -28.57
CA VAL A 809 -14.03 -29.03 -28.11
C VAL A 809 -14.25 -30.53 -28.25
N ASP A 810 -13.16 -31.28 -28.42
CA ASP A 810 -13.18 -32.74 -28.33
C ASP A 810 -13.52 -33.18 -26.90
N PHE A 811 -14.64 -33.89 -26.77
CA PHE A 811 -15.14 -34.34 -25.48
C PHE A 811 -14.63 -35.72 -25.06
N SER A 812 -13.96 -36.44 -25.96
CA SER A 812 -13.53 -37.84 -25.71
C SER A 812 -12.56 -37.98 -24.56
N ARG A 813 -11.70 -36.99 -24.34
CA ARG A 813 -10.74 -36.99 -23.21
C ARG A 813 -11.34 -36.43 -21.93
N LYS A 814 -12.40 -35.69 -22.02
CA LYS A 814 -13.05 -35.03 -20.86
C LYS A 814 -14.00 -35.98 -20.15
N ASP A 815 -14.81 -36.66 -20.90
CA ASP A 815 -15.71 -37.71 -20.44
C ASP A 815 -15.70 -38.90 -21.41
N PRO A 816 -14.75 -39.83 -21.26
CA PRO A 816 -14.62 -40.97 -22.15
C PRO A 816 -15.85 -41.87 -22.17
N LYS A 817 -16.56 -42.00 -21.04
CA LYS A 817 -17.74 -42.84 -20.96
C LYS A 817 -18.89 -42.32 -21.80
N THR A 818 -19.28 -41.07 -21.58
CA THR A 818 -20.33 -40.42 -22.34
C THR A 818 -19.96 -40.30 -23.83
N SER A 819 -18.73 -39.99 -24.15
CA SER A 819 -18.21 -39.92 -25.51
C SER A 819 -18.28 -41.27 -26.22
N ARG A 820 -17.95 -42.37 -25.51
CA ARG A 820 -18.07 -43.71 -26.04
C ARG A 820 -19.52 -44.09 -26.35
N GLU A 821 -20.47 -43.75 -25.47
CA GLU A 821 -21.88 -44.01 -25.68
C GLU A 821 -22.41 -43.22 -26.90
N ILE A 822 -22.05 -41.99 -27.05
CA ILE A 822 -22.45 -41.14 -28.18
C ILE A 822 -21.79 -41.67 -29.48
N PHE A 823 -20.54 -42.02 -29.44
CA PHE A 823 -19.82 -42.61 -30.59
C PHE A 823 -20.51 -43.89 -31.08
N ILE A 824 -20.83 -44.82 -30.17
CA ILE A 824 -21.50 -46.07 -30.53
C ILE A 824 -22.87 -45.78 -31.13
N ARG A 825 -23.66 -44.95 -30.48
CA ARG A 825 -25.05 -44.66 -30.92
C ARG A 825 -25.09 -43.88 -32.24
N ARG A 826 -24.40 -42.79 -32.31
CA ARG A 826 -24.44 -41.88 -33.47
C ARG A 826 -23.53 -42.28 -34.62
N ALA A 827 -22.31 -42.57 -34.34
CA ALA A 827 -21.32 -42.84 -35.35
C ALA A 827 -21.48 -44.27 -35.96
N LEU A 828 -21.67 -45.25 -35.09
CA LEU A 828 -21.72 -46.64 -35.54
C LEU A 828 -23.16 -47.11 -35.82
N VAL A 829 -24.09 -46.94 -34.87
CA VAL A 829 -25.48 -47.45 -35.02
C VAL A 829 -26.26 -46.60 -36.02
N GLU A 830 -26.18 -45.30 -35.94
CA GLU A 830 -26.87 -44.38 -36.89
C GLU A 830 -26.04 -44.09 -38.15
N GLU A 831 -24.90 -44.77 -38.29
CA GLU A 831 -24.06 -44.73 -39.52
C GLU A 831 -23.52 -43.33 -39.92
N GLU A 832 -23.34 -42.47 -38.94
CA GLU A 832 -22.80 -41.13 -39.19
C GLU A 832 -21.24 -41.07 -39.22
N LEU A 833 -20.58 -42.20 -39.19
CA LEU A 833 -19.13 -42.29 -39.22
C LEU A 833 -18.63 -42.30 -40.66
N GLU A 834 -17.75 -41.35 -41.02
CA GLU A 834 -17.02 -41.33 -42.28
C GLU A 834 -15.60 -41.88 -42.02
N SER A 835 -15.42 -43.20 -42.24
CA SER A 835 -14.16 -43.88 -42.01
C SER A 835 -13.84 -44.83 -43.11
N GLN A 836 -12.52 -44.92 -43.44
CA GLN A 836 -11.99 -45.94 -44.38
C GLN A 836 -11.56 -47.19 -43.69
N ALA A 837 -11.82 -47.33 -42.39
CA ALA A 837 -11.48 -48.51 -41.64
C ALA A 837 -12.19 -49.79 -42.22
N PRO A 838 -11.49 -50.86 -42.46
CA PRO A 838 -12.07 -52.06 -43.12
C PRO A 838 -13.30 -52.61 -42.37
N PHE A 839 -13.30 -52.66 -41.07
CA PHE A 839 -14.42 -53.11 -40.28
C PHE A 839 -15.67 -52.25 -40.47
N TRP A 840 -15.48 -50.95 -40.55
CA TRP A 840 -16.57 -50.00 -40.73
C TRP A 840 -17.19 -50.11 -42.13
N GLN A 841 -16.38 -50.19 -43.15
CA GLN A 841 -16.83 -50.37 -44.50
C GLN A 841 -17.54 -51.71 -44.71
N HIS A 842 -17.03 -52.75 -44.06
CA HIS A 842 -17.68 -54.09 -44.05
C HIS A 842 -19.06 -54.00 -43.37
N ASN A 843 -19.15 -53.35 -42.22
CA ASN A 843 -20.42 -53.20 -41.51
C ASN A 843 -21.44 -52.39 -42.30
N VAL A 844 -21.04 -51.25 -42.86
CA VAL A 844 -21.90 -50.38 -43.68
C VAL A 844 -22.41 -51.17 -44.92
N ALA A 845 -21.54 -51.90 -45.58
CA ALA A 845 -21.88 -52.74 -46.72
C ALA A 845 -22.89 -53.83 -46.31
N MET A 846 -22.69 -54.48 -45.18
CA MET A 846 -23.58 -55.51 -44.67
C MET A 846 -24.96 -54.96 -44.30
N ILE A 847 -25.01 -53.80 -43.61
CA ILE A 847 -26.27 -53.12 -43.23
C ILE A 847 -27.04 -52.72 -44.51
N ASN A 848 -26.37 -52.12 -45.51
CA ASN A 848 -26.99 -51.75 -46.77
C ASN A 848 -27.55 -52.96 -47.52
N ASN A 849 -26.81 -54.05 -47.49
CA ASN A 849 -27.27 -55.30 -48.09
C ASN A 849 -28.52 -55.87 -47.41
N ILE A 850 -28.56 -55.81 -46.08
CA ILE A 850 -29.73 -56.18 -45.27
C ILE A 850 -30.92 -55.24 -45.55
N ARG A 851 -30.71 -53.98 -45.58
CA ARG A 851 -31.76 -53.01 -45.96
C ARG A 851 -32.34 -53.24 -47.33
N GLU A 852 -31.49 -53.53 -48.29
CA GLU A 852 -31.92 -53.90 -49.63
C GLU A 852 -32.72 -55.20 -49.66
N MET A 853 -32.32 -56.18 -48.88
CA MET A 853 -33.07 -57.44 -48.76
C MET A 853 -34.41 -57.23 -48.05
N GLU A 854 -34.51 -56.41 -47.03
CA GLU A 854 -35.75 -56.01 -46.35
C GLU A 854 -36.70 -55.31 -47.30
N HIS A 855 -36.19 -54.39 -48.09
CA HIS A 855 -36.97 -53.70 -49.12
C HIS A 855 -37.53 -54.65 -50.19
N LYS A 856 -36.72 -55.59 -50.65
CA LYS A 856 -37.13 -56.60 -51.62
C LYS A 856 -38.13 -57.61 -51.11
N SER A 857 -38.01 -57.98 -49.81
CA SER A 857 -38.83 -59.02 -49.15
C SER A 857 -40.02 -58.41 -48.39
N ARG A 858 -40.10 -57.09 -48.26
CA ARG A 858 -41.10 -56.35 -47.47
C ARG A 858 -41.09 -56.77 -45.95
N ARG A 859 -39.96 -57.13 -45.40
CA ARG A 859 -39.75 -57.48 -43.98
C ARG A 859 -38.98 -56.40 -43.27
N PRO A 860 -39.63 -55.51 -42.44
CA PRO A 860 -38.98 -54.38 -41.80
C PRO A 860 -38.27 -54.73 -40.46
N ASP A 861 -38.19 -55.99 -40.07
CA ASP A 861 -37.80 -56.46 -38.76
C ASP A 861 -36.47 -57.23 -38.70
N VAL A 862 -35.70 -57.19 -39.77
CA VAL A 862 -34.42 -57.89 -39.84
C VAL A 862 -33.27 -57.16 -39.16
N LEU A 863 -33.27 -55.83 -39.22
CA LEU A 863 -32.34 -54.98 -38.50
C LEU A 863 -32.81 -54.71 -37.05
N VAL A 864 -31.87 -54.80 -36.16
CA VAL A 864 -32.13 -54.46 -34.75
C VAL A 864 -32.37 -52.98 -34.64
N ASP A 865 -33.34 -52.58 -33.81
CA ASP A 865 -33.65 -51.19 -33.55
C ASP A 865 -32.46 -50.45 -33.06
N ASP A 866 -32.28 -49.20 -33.48
CA ASP A 866 -31.17 -48.35 -33.11
C ASP A 866 -31.06 -48.12 -31.58
N SER A 867 -32.10 -48.45 -30.80
CA SER A 867 -32.16 -48.39 -29.34
C SER A 867 -31.42 -49.53 -28.62
N MET A 868 -31.10 -50.61 -29.37
CA MET A 868 -30.30 -51.71 -28.85
C MET A 868 -28.80 -51.57 -29.13
#